data_7e4b18daa1aa938b1c8a186ba54a31b8
#
_entry.id   7e4b18daa1aa938b1c8a186ba54a31b8
#
_cell.length_a   1.000
_cell.length_b   1.000
_cell.length_c   1.000
_cell.angle_alpha   90.00
_cell.angle_beta   90.00
_cell.angle_gamma   90.00
#
_symmetry.space_group_name_H-M   'P 1'
#
loop_
_entity.id
_entity.type
_entity.pdbx_description
1 polymer ?
#
loop_
_entity_poly.entity_id
_entity_poly.type
_entity_poly.pdbx_seq_one_letter_code
_entity_poly.pdbx_strand_id
1 'polypeptide(L)'
;MGDNGVQLRVRGKVQGVGFRPFVWQLAHQLQLTGDVCNDGEGVLVRLAGNGGAFTARLHQDCPPLARIDAVDSQPFTWATVPQAFTIRHSAGGAMDTQIVPDAATCPACLAEMRDPRARRYRYPFINCTHCGPRFTIIRAMPYDRPATSMAAFPLCEPCETEYRNPADRRFHAQPVACPDCGPELEWRAGETVATRESALSAAVHMLKNGGIVAIKGLGGFHLACDASNAQAVATLRARKQRPMKPLAVMIPQAEGVPESVQTLLRSPAAPIVLTPKAWCPPLPDAIAPGLDTVGLMLPANPLQHVLMMDCQRPLVMTSGNLSGRPPAITCQQALDELGDIADGFLLHNRDILQRMDDSVMDQDGMMLRRARGFVPDAITLPAGFSAVPAMVCTGADMKNTFCLVRGNQAVLSQHFGDLSDDGVEAQWRSALSMMQQIYAFQPQRVVCDAHPGYHARQWAQAQALPIDTVLHHHAHAAACMAENGWPLEGGDVIALTLDGIGMGENGALWGGECLRVNYLDCERLGGLPAVALPGGDRAAMQPWRNLLAHCLAFVPDWQQYPETRDVQRQNWPLLATAIQRGLNAPLASSCGRLFDAVACALGITSETQSYEGEAACRLEALAAQCHDVQHPVTLQADNLTRFWQQWLNWQAEPCERAWAFHDALAKGLAELVTSHTRRLGLSTVCFSGGVLHNRLLLARLRHYLSDFTLLFPHHLPSGDGAISFGQAVVAAARSCSQRM
;
A
#
# COMPACT_ATOMS: atom_id res chain seq x y z
N MET A 1 40.19 -12.23 -38.88
CA MET A 1 38.74 -11.98 -38.87
C MET A 1 38.35 -12.06 -37.44
N GLY A 2 37.90 -10.95 -36.85
CA GLY A 2 37.46 -10.96 -35.45
C GLY A 2 36.22 -11.83 -35.32
N ASP A 3 36.23 -12.74 -34.34
CA ASP A 3 35.10 -13.62 -34.12
C ASP A 3 33.90 -12.77 -33.64
N ASN A 4 32.81 -12.82 -34.41
CA ASN A 4 31.62 -12.02 -34.21
C ASN A 4 30.86 -12.52 -32.95
N GLY A 5 30.45 -11.59 -32.14
CA GLY A 5 29.59 -11.81 -31.01
C GLY A 5 28.53 -10.73 -30.89
N VAL A 6 27.72 -10.83 -29.86
CA VAL A 6 26.69 -9.83 -29.54
C VAL A 6 26.80 -9.42 -28.07
N GLN A 7 26.63 -8.13 -27.83
CA GLN A 7 26.53 -7.57 -26.50
C GLN A 7 25.09 -7.14 -26.25
N LEU A 8 24.50 -7.62 -25.15
CA LEU A 8 23.16 -7.29 -24.75
C LEU A 8 23.21 -6.48 -23.46
N ARG A 9 22.56 -5.33 -23.44
CA ARG A 9 22.33 -4.53 -22.23
C ARG A 9 20.88 -4.75 -21.78
N VAL A 10 20.69 -5.39 -20.64
CA VAL A 10 19.38 -5.68 -20.09
C VAL A 10 19.09 -4.69 -18.96
N ARG A 11 18.02 -3.93 -19.11
CA ARG A 11 17.57 -2.94 -18.13
C ARG A 11 16.24 -3.34 -17.51
N GLY A 12 16.01 -2.88 -16.30
CA GLY A 12 14.80 -3.15 -15.52
C GLY A 12 15.14 -3.66 -14.12
N LYS A 13 14.23 -4.41 -13.54
CA LYS A 13 14.47 -5.09 -12.26
C LYS A 13 15.18 -6.42 -12.52
N VAL A 14 16.50 -6.34 -12.73
CA VAL A 14 17.33 -7.47 -13.16
C VAL A 14 18.53 -7.75 -12.25
N GLN A 15 18.63 -7.06 -11.10
CA GLN A 15 19.67 -7.30 -10.10
C GLN A 15 19.04 -7.73 -8.77
N GLY A 16 19.71 -8.62 -8.04
CA GLY A 16 19.19 -9.15 -6.76
C GLY A 16 18.01 -10.11 -6.87
N VAL A 17 17.68 -10.55 -8.06
CA VAL A 17 16.51 -11.41 -8.39
C VAL A 17 16.91 -12.77 -8.97
N GLY A 18 18.18 -13.14 -8.87
CA GLY A 18 18.70 -14.37 -9.48
C GLY A 18 18.88 -14.27 -11.01
N PHE A 19 18.99 -13.06 -11.55
CA PHE A 19 19.05 -12.86 -13.00
C PHE A 19 20.37 -13.33 -13.62
N ARG A 20 21.54 -13.07 -12.98
CA ARG A 20 22.85 -13.57 -13.46
C ARG A 20 22.92 -15.10 -13.48
N PRO A 21 22.49 -15.83 -12.43
CA PRO A 21 22.38 -17.29 -12.49
C PRO A 21 21.46 -17.76 -13.62
N PHE A 22 20.34 -17.10 -13.81
CA PHE A 22 19.40 -17.41 -14.87
C PHE A 22 20.04 -17.24 -16.26
N VAL A 23 20.74 -16.12 -16.49
CA VAL A 23 21.51 -15.89 -17.74
C VAL A 23 22.56 -16.96 -17.95
N TRP A 24 23.28 -17.33 -16.89
CA TRP A 24 24.27 -18.38 -16.95
C TRP A 24 23.66 -19.75 -17.32
N GLN A 25 22.57 -20.12 -16.68
CA GLN A 25 21.84 -21.37 -16.96
C GLN A 25 21.29 -21.38 -18.40
N LEU A 26 20.70 -20.28 -18.84
CA LEU A 26 20.17 -20.16 -20.19
C LEU A 26 21.27 -20.29 -21.25
N ALA A 27 22.43 -19.65 -21.03
CA ALA A 27 23.58 -19.76 -21.91
C ALA A 27 24.08 -21.21 -21.99
N HIS A 28 24.14 -21.91 -20.87
CA HIS A 28 24.51 -23.34 -20.85
C HIS A 28 23.51 -24.23 -21.57
N GLN A 29 22.21 -24.00 -21.38
CA GLN A 29 21.16 -24.73 -22.11
C GLN A 29 21.25 -24.56 -23.63
N LEU A 30 21.63 -23.38 -24.07
CA LEU A 30 21.80 -23.03 -25.49
C LEU A 30 23.23 -23.29 -26.00
N GLN A 31 24.09 -23.85 -25.16
CA GLN A 31 25.50 -24.13 -25.50
C GLN A 31 26.27 -22.90 -26.01
N LEU A 32 25.96 -21.74 -25.43
CA LEU A 32 26.62 -20.47 -25.76
C LEU A 32 27.80 -20.22 -24.81
N THR A 33 28.82 -19.56 -25.32
CA THR A 33 29.97 -19.07 -24.56
C THR A 33 29.94 -17.55 -24.45
N GLY A 34 30.57 -17.01 -23.42
CA GLY A 34 30.56 -15.57 -23.18
C GLY A 34 30.67 -15.23 -21.71
N ASP A 35 30.10 -14.09 -21.34
CA ASP A 35 30.07 -13.65 -19.95
C ASP A 35 28.87 -12.79 -19.60
N VAL A 36 28.61 -12.67 -18.30
CA VAL A 36 27.59 -11.77 -17.75
C VAL A 36 28.13 -11.04 -16.52
N CYS A 37 27.80 -9.76 -16.39
CA CYS A 37 28.09 -8.99 -15.17
C CYS A 37 26.98 -7.97 -14.89
N ASN A 38 26.90 -7.52 -13.64
CA ASN A 38 26.12 -6.35 -13.26
C ASN A 38 26.99 -5.11 -13.30
N ASP A 39 26.38 -3.99 -13.66
CA ASP A 39 26.98 -2.66 -13.50
C ASP A 39 25.89 -1.63 -13.15
N GLY A 40 26.24 -0.34 -13.14
CA GLY A 40 25.28 0.71 -12.79
C GLY A 40 24.10 0.89 -13.77
N GLU A 41 24.21 0.35 -14.98
CA GLU A 41 23.16 0.46 -16.01
C GLU A 41 22.29 -0.79 -16.15
N GLY A 42 22.53 -1.83 -15.38
CA GLY A 42 21.77 -3.07 -15.43
C GLY A 42 22.63 -4.33 -15.54
N VAL A 43 22.25 -5.24 -16.43
CA VAL A 43 23.00 -6.47 -16.69
C VAL A 43 23.60 -6.41 -18.08
N LEU A 44 24.90 -6.63 -18.15
CA LEU A 44 25.64 -6.72 -19.39
C LEU A 44 25.93 -8.18 -19.71
N VAL A 45 25.42 -8.67 -20.85
CA VAL A 45 25.65 -10.02 -21.34
C VAL A 45 26.41 -9.93 -22.65
N ARG A 46 27.51 -10.68 -22.77
CA ARG A 46 28.26 -10.80 -24.02
C ARG A 46 28.29 -12.26 -24.46
N LEU A 47 27.85 -12.51 -25.68
CA LEU A 47 27.75 -13.85 -26.26
C LEU A 47 28.70 -13.99 -27.45
N ALA A 48 29.30 -15.15 -27.59
CA ALA A 48 29.98 -15.52 -28.82
C ALA A 48 28.93 -16.09 -29.83
N GLY A 49 28.86 -15.51 -31.01
CA GLY A 49 27.91 -15.90 -32.05
C GLY A 49 26.59 -15.11 -32.00
N ASN A 50 25.53 -15.70 -32.55
CA ASN A 50 24.22 -15.04 -32.73
C ASN A 50 23.37 -15.20 -31.45
N GLY A 51 22.94 -14.07 -30.87
CA GLY A 51 22.13 -14.01 -29.65
C GLY A 51 20.61 -14.11 -29.81
N GLY A 52 20.10 -14.34 -31.05
CA GLY A 52 18.66 -14.27 -31.30
C GLY A 52 17.81 -15.24 -30.47
N ALA A 53 18.17 -16.51 -30.44
CA ALA A 53 17.48 -17.52 -29.63
C ALA A 53 17.61 -17.23 -28.13
N PHE A 54 18.75 -16.72 -27.69
CA PHE A 54 19.00 -16.34 -26.31
C PHE A 54 18.06 -15.17 -25.89
N THR A 55 17.98 -14.12 -26.71
CA THR A 55 17.13 -12.95 -26.44
C THR A 55 15.65 -13.34 -26.35
N ALA A 56 15.18 -14.20 -27.24
CA ALA A 56 13.80 -14.70 -27.19
C ALA A 56 13.49 -15.43 -25.89
N ARG A 57 14.37 -16.37 -25.49
CA ARG A 57 14.25 -17.13 -24.24
C ARG A 57 14.43 -16.27 -23.00
N LEU A 58 15.24 -15.22 -23.07
CA LEU A 58 15.46 -14.29 -21.96
C LEU A 58 14.14 -13.65 -21.49
N HIS A 59 13.26 -13.28 -22.41
CA HIS A 59 11.94 -12.75 -22.08
C HIS A 59 10.96 -13.85 -21.65
N GLN A 60 10.97 -14.99 -22.33
CA GLN A 60 10.04 -16.08 -22.07
C GLN A 60 10.24 -16.72 -20.70
N ASP A 61 11.49 -16.93 -20.31
CA ASP A 61 11.87 -17.67 -19.10
C ASP A 61 12.31 -16.73 -17.95
N CYS A 62 11.99 -15.45 -18.03
CA CYS A 62 12.37 -14.44 -17.06
C CYS A 62 12.05 -14.85 -15.61
N PRO A 63 12.98 -14.73 -14.67
CA PRO A 63 12.72 -15.08 -13.27
C PRO A 63 11.52 -14.35 -12.65
N PRO A 64 10.78 -14.97 -11.72
CA PRO A 64 9.51 -14.42 -11.23
C PRO A 64 9.59 -13.03 -10.59
N LEU A 65 10.73 -12.68 -9.98
CA LEU A 65 10.94 -11.38 -9.36
C LEU A 65 11.62 -10.37 -10.29
N ALA A 66 12.09 -10.82 -11.45
CA ALA A 66 12.71 -9.96 -12.45
C ALA A 66 11.67 -9.30 -13.34
N ARG A 67 12.04 -8.14 -13.86
CA ARG A 67 11.31 -7.46 -14.93
C ARG A 67 12.30 -6.89 -15.91
N ILE A 68 12.12 -7.24 -17.18
CA ILE A 68 12.94 -6.70 -18.28
C ILE A 68 12.16 -5.55 -18.89
N ASP A 69 12.69 -4.33 -18.76
CA ASP A 69 12.10 -3.12 -19.35
C ASP A 69 12.63 -2.85 -20.75
N ALA A 70 13.92 -3.17 -20.98
CA ALA A 70 14.57 -3.00 -22.27
C ALA A 70 15.75 -3.96 -22.45
N VAL A 71 15.98 -4.38 -23.70
CA VAL A 71 17.19 -5.11 -24.11
C VAL A 71 17.77 -4.41 -25.33
N ASP A 72 18.92 -3.76 -25.14
CA ASP A 72 19.67 -3.16 -26.24
C ASP A 72 20.72 -4.15 -26.74
N SER A 73 20.70 -4.42 -28.02
CA SER A 73 21.63 -5.35 -28.67
C SER A 73 22.57 -4.60 -29.62
N GLN A 74 23.86 -4.89 -29.52
CA GLN A 74 24.87 -4.36 -30.42
C GLN A 74 25.92 -5.41 -30.77
N PRO A 75 26.53 -5.32 -31.98
CA PRO A 75 27.64 -6.20 -32.36
C PRO A 75 28.79 -6.08 -31.35
N PHE A 76 29.46 -7.21 -31.09
CA PHE A 76 30.60 -7.29 -30.19
C PHE A 76 31.70 -8.13 -30.85
N THR A 77 32.93 -7.66 -30.77
CA THR A 77 34.08 -8.41 -31.31
C THR A 77 34.94 -8.90 -30.16
N TRP A 78 35.06 -10.20 -30.02
CA TRP A 78 35.92 -10.83 -29.06
C TRP A 78 37.39 -10.76 -29.47
N ALA A 79 38.27 -10.36 -28.56
CA ALA A 79 39.70 -10.47 -28.78
C ALA A 79 40.17 -11.95 -28.80
N THR A 80 39.52 -12.74 -27.92
CA THR A 80 39.63 -14.19 -27.88
C THR A 80 38.29 -14.74 -27.47
N VAL A 81 37.72 -15.66 -28.27
CA VAL A 81 36.42 -16.28 -27.96
C VAL A 81 36.53 -17.10 -26.69
N PRO A 82 35.69 -16.86 -25.69
CA PRO A 82 35.69 -17.64 -24.46
C PRO A 82 35.23 -19.07 -24.72
N GLN A 83 35.85 -20.02 -24.04
CA GLN A 83 35.53 -21.45 -24.16
C GLN A 83 34.34 -21.86 -23.27
N ALA A 84 33.94 -21.00 -22.34
CA ALA A 84 32.83 -21.25 -21.41
C ALA A 84 32.02 -19.96 -21.20
N PHE A 85 30.84 -20.10 -20.60
CA PHE A 85 30.07 -18.95 -20.14
C PHE A 85 30.41 -18.69 -18.68
N THR A 86 30.77 -17.46 -18.34
CA THR A 86 31.24 -17.10 -17.00
C THR A 86 30.45 -15.93 -16.39
N ILE A 87 30.31 -15.92 -15.08
CA ILE A 87 29.77 -14.77 -14.33
C ILE A 87 30.97 -13.94 -13.85
N ARG A 88 31.07 -12.70 -14.34
CA ARG A 88 32.09 -11.75 -13.89
C ARG A 88 31.65 -10.98 -12.66
N HIS A 89 32.60 -10.49 -11.88
CA HIS A 89 32.32 -9.58 -10.79
C HIS A 89 31.64 -8.30 -11.29
N SER A 90 30.79 -7.73 -10.44
CA SER A 90 30.11 -6.48 -10.76
C SER A 90 31.13 -5.35 -10.98
N ALA A 91 30.98 -4.59 -12.03
CA ALA A 91 31.77 -3.39 -12.27
C ALA A 91 31.14 -2.23 -11.46
N GLY A 92 31.98 -1.47 -10.75
CA GLY A 92 31.55 -0.28 -10.04
C GLY A 92 31.04 0.79 -10.99
N GLY A 93 29.93 1.46 -10.65
CA GLY A 93 29.34 2.57 -11.37
C GLY A 93 28.33 3.29 -10.50
N ALA A 94 27.86 4.48 -10.94
CA ALA A 94 26.81 5.21 -10.25
C ALA A 94 25.54 4.35 -10.15
N MET A 95 24.88 4.38 -9.00
CA MET A 95 23.85 3.41 -8.65
C MET A 95 22.48 3.79 -9.23
N ASP A 96 22.16 3.25 -10.40
CA ASP A 96 20.80 3.15 -10.92
C ASP A 96 20.14 1.81 -10.61
N THR A 97 20.68 1.11 -9.62
CA THR A 97 20.24 -0.24 -9.27
C THR A 97 18.99 -0.17 -8.40
N GLN A 98 17.92 -0.82 -8.86
CA GLN A 98 16.70 -0.96 -8.07
C GLN A 98 16.89 -1.98 -6.95
N ILE A 99 16.37 -1.67 -5.76
CA ILE A 99 16.26 -2.61 -4.66
C ILE A 99 15.00 -3.45 -4.86
N VAL A 100 15.14 -4.75 -4.64
CA VAL A 100 14.04 -5.70 -4.81
C VAL A 100 13.17 -5.71 -3.56
N PRO A 101 11.83 -5.71 -3.71
CA PRO A 101 10.92 -5.95 -2.60
C PRO A 101 11.13 -7.33 -1.95
N ASP A 102 10.76 -7.41 -0.68
CA ASP A 102 10.63 -8.71 -0.01
C ASP A 102 9.58 -9.56 -0.72
N ALA A 103 9.84 -10.85 -0.85
CA ALA A 103 8.95 -11.76 -1.55
C ALA A 103 8.54 -12.94 -0.68
N ALA A 104 7.28 -13.36 -0.81
CA ALA A 104 6.74 -14.54 -0.15
C ALA A 104 7.52 -15.80 -0.53
N THR A 105 7.52 -16.80 0.35
CA THR A 105 8.16 -18.09 0.15
C THR A 105 7.73 -18.73 -1.18
N CYS A 106 8.68 -19.01 -2.05
CA CYS A 106 8.41 -19.60 -3.35
C CYS A 106 8.04 -21.10 -3.24
N PRO A 107 7.35 -21.66 -4.26
CA PRO A 107 6.96 -23.05 -4.24
C PRO A 107 8.12 -24.03 -4.03
N ALA A 108 9.28 -23.75 -4.58
CA ALA A 108 10.46 -24.64 -4.43
C ALA A 108 10.99 -24.66 -2.98
N CYS A 109 11.07 -23.48 -2.33
CA CYS A 109 11.44 -23.41 -0.92
C CYS A 109 10.39 -24.04 -0.01
N LEU A 110 9.12 -23.87 -0.33
CA LEU A 110 8.01 -24.47 0.41
C LEU A 110 8.03 -26.01 0.30
N ALA A 111 8.30 -26.56 -0.88
CA ALA A 111 8.45 -27.99 -1.09
C ALA A 111 9.65 -28.56 -0.29
N GLU A 112 10.77 -27.89 -0.31
CA GLU A 112 11.96 -28.28 0.47
C GLU A 112 11.70 -28.22 1.99
N MET A 113 11.03 -27.17 2.46
CA MET A 113 10.66 -27.02 3.88
C MET A 113 9.75 -28.14 4.37
N ARG A 114 8.95 -28.71 3.48
CA ARG A 114 8.02 -29.82 3.79
C ARG A 114 8.63 -31.21 3.61
N ASP A 115 9.79 -31.33 2.97
CA ASP A 115 10.45 -32.63 2.78
C ASP A 115 11.26 -33.02 4.03
N PRO A 116 10.87 -34.10 4.76
CA PRO A 116 11.59 -34.54 5.96
C PRO A 116 13.04 -34.93 5.73
N ARG A 117 13.44 -35.17 4.48
CA ARG A 117 14.81 -35.54 4.10
C ARG A 117 15.68 -34.33 3.80
N ALA A 118 15.06 -33.16 3.64
CA ALA A 118 15.79 -31.94 3.32
C ALA A 118 16.50 -31.37 4.55
N ARG A 119 17.69 -30.81 4.34
CA ARG A 119 18.48 -30.15 5.39
C ARG A 119 17.72 -28.98 6.02
N ARG A 120 16.85 -28.31 5.26
CA ARG A 120 16.02 -27.19 5.71
C ARG A 120 14.56 -27.59 6.01
N TYR A 121 14.33 -28.87 6.32
CA TYR A 121 13.02 -29.33 6.76
C TYR A 121 12.51 -28.50 7.94
N ARG A 122 11.32 -27.90 7.78
CA ARG A 122 10.66 -27.03 8.78
C ARG A 122 11.48 -25.81 9.21
N TYR A 123 12.48 -25.41 8.44
CA TYR A 123 13.31 -24.27 8.80
C TYR A 123 12.58 -22.94 8.51
N PRO A 124 12.28 -22.10 9.55
CA PRO A 124 11.43 -20.92 9.42
C PRO A 124 12.11 -19.73 8.75
N PHE A 125 13.34 -19.86 8.27
CA PHE A 125 14.10 -18.81 7.58
C PHE A 125 14.65 -19.30 6.23
N ILE A 126 14.05 -20.33 5.65
CA ILE A 126 14.40 -20.83 4.32
C ILE A 126 14.12 -19.77 3.26
N ASN A 127 15.02 -19.64 2.30
CA ASN A 127 14.86 -18.72 1.17
C ASN A 127 15.76 -19.13 0.00
N CYS A 128 15.58 -18.45 -1.13
CA CYS A 128 16.46 -18.57 -2.30
C CYS A 128 16.49 -17.21 -3.03
N THR A 129 17.03 -17.19 -4.25
CA THR A 129 17.08 -15.98 -5.08
C THR A 129 15.69 -15.47 -5.49
N HIS A 130 14.66 -16.31 -5.41
CA HIS A 130 13.29 -16.00 -5.83
C HIS A 130 12.34 -15.67 -4.66
N CYS A 131 12.79 -15.72 -3.43
CA CYS A 131 11.93 -15.45 -2.26
C CYS A 131 12.75 -15.01 -1.05
N GLY A 132 12.04 -14.55 -0.03
CA GLY A 132 12.62 -14.16 1.25
C GLY A 132 12.84 -12.66 1.38
N PRO A 133 13.53 -12.25 2.46
CA PRO A 133 13.75 -10.85 2.76
C PRO A 133 14.74 -10.20 1.80
N ARG A 134 14.50 -8.95 1.50
CA ARG A 134 15.34 -8.08 0.67
C ARG A 134 15.46 -6.70 1.30
N PHE A 135 14.45 -5.85 1.05
CA PHE A 135 14.44 -4.47 1.54
C PHE A 135 14.43 -4.38 3.07
N THR A 136 13.72 -5.25 3.74
CA THR A 136 13.62 -5.22 5.22
C THR A 136 14.93 -5.53 5.94
N ILE A 137 15.90 -6.16 5.28
CA ILE A 137 17.18 -6.51 5.86
C ILE A 137 18.36 -5.67 5.34
N ILE A 138 18.14 -4.75 4.42
CA ILE A 138 19.22 -3.97 3.80
C ILE A 138 19.69 -2.84 4.72
N ARG A 139 20.99 -2.67 4.80
CA ARG A 139 21.65 -1.59 5.54
C ARG A 139 22.32 -0.58 4.63
N ALA A 140 22.87 -1.06 3.51
CA ALA A 140 23.61 -0.24 2.55
C ALA A 140 23.63 -0.94 1.19
N MET A 141 23.96 -0.17 0.14
CA MET A 141 24.23 -0.73 -1.18
C MET A 141 25.75 -0.89 -1.38
N PRO A 142 26.18 -1.85 -2.19
CA PRO A 142 25.40 -2.84 -2.93
C PRO A 142 24.70 -3.84 -2.02
N TYR A 143 23.63 -4.48 -2.52
CA TYR A 143 22.90 -5.51 -1.78
C TYR A 143 23.73 -6.79 -1.73
N ASP A 144 24.64 -6.84 -0.77
CA ASP A 144 25.49 -7.98 -0.45
C ASP A 144 25.33 -8.36 1.02
N ARG A 145 25.54 -9.62 1.37
CA ARG A 145 25.31 -10.14 2.72
C ARG A 145 25.93 -9.28 3.85
N PRO A 146 27.17 -8.78 3.73
CA PRO A 146 27.76 -7.90 4.75
C PRO A 146 27.00 -6.57 4.95
N ALA A 147 26.28 -6.11 3.94
CA ALA A 147 25.47 -4.91 3.99
C ALA A 147 24.00 -5.18 4.41
N THR A 148 23.74 -6.33 5.00
CA THR A 148 22.40 -6.75 5.48
C THR A 148 22.47 -7.21 6.93
N SER A 149 21.30 -7.39 7.56
CA SER A 149 21.20 -7.99 8.89
C SER A 149 21.69 -9.45 8.95
N MET A 150 21.88 -10.08 7.79
CA MET A 150 22.45 -11.43 7.71
C MET A 150 23.97 -11.47 7.89
N ALA A 151 24.65 -10.33 7.96
CA ALA A 151 26.06 -10.24 8.30
C ALA A 151 26.41 -10.91 9.65
N ALA A 152 25.45 -10.92 10.59
CA ALA A 152 25.59 -11.57 11.89
C ALA A 152 25.60 -13.11 11.83
N PHE A 153 25.31 -13.71 10.67
CA PHE A 153 25.18 -15.16 10.48
C PHE A 153 26.16 -15.66 9.42
N PRO A 154 27.43 -15.93 9.78
CA PRO A 154 28.44 -16.51 8.85
C PRO A 154 27.91 -17.82 8.27
N LEU A 155 28.12 -18.01 6.97
CA LEU A 155 27.70 -19.22 6.28
C LEU A 155 28.48 -20.44 6.76
N CYS A 156 27.79 -21.56 7.00
CA CYS A 156 28.43 -22.87 7.14
C CYS A 156 28.93 -23.39 5.78
N GLU A 157 29.79 -24.38 5.78
CA GLU A 157 30.40 -24.93 4.55
C GLU A 157 29.33 -25.37 3.51
N PRO A 158 28.27 -26.12 3.86
CA PRO A 158 27.21 -26.46 2.88
C PRO A 158 26.48 -25.25 2.31
N CYS A 159 26.17 -24.24 3.12
CA CYS A 159 25.51 -23.01 2.63
C CYS A 159 26.45 -22.17 1.77
N GLU A 160 27.73 -22.09 2.11
CA GLU A 160 28.74 -21.39 1.30
C GLU A 160 28.88 -22.06 -0.08
N THR A 161 28.85 -23.39 -0.13
CA THR A 161 28.92 -24.15 -1.37
C THR A 161 27.71 -23.83 -2.27
N GLU A 162 26.50 -23.83 -1.73
CA GLU A 162 25.29 -23.42 -2.47
C GLU A 162 25.36 -21.97 -2.94
N TYR A 163 25.82 -21.08 -2.06
CA TYR A 163 25.93 -19.65 -2.35
C TYR A 163 26.90 -19.34 -3.50
N ARG A 164 27.97 -20.13 -3.65
CA ARG A 164 28.98 -19.96 -4.71
C ARG A 164 28.74 -20.77 -5.98
N ASN A 165 27.77 -21.67 -5.98
CA ASN A 165 27.49 -22.52 -7.14
C ASN A 165 26.48 -21.87 -8.08
N PRO A 166 26.87 -21.44 -9.31
CA PRO A 166 25.96 -20.82 -10.27
C PRO A 166 24.80 -21.71 -10.71
N ALA A 167 24.93 -23.03 -10.57
CA ALA A 167 23.85 -23.97 -10.89
C ALA A 167 22.82 -24.13 -9.76
N ASP A 168 23.12 -23.63 -8.57
CA ASP A 168 22.23 -23.72 -7.42
C ASP A 168 21.26 -22.53 -7.40
N ARG A 169 19.99 -22.78 -7.02
CA ARG A 169 18.97 -21.71 -6.88
C ARG A 169 19.28 -20.74 -5.74
N ARG A 170 20.28 -21.01 -4.93
CA ARG A 170 20.78 -20.14 -3.85
C ARG A 170 22.07 -19.41 -4.21
N PHE A 171 22.48 -19.48 -5.46
CA PHE A 171 23.64 -18.72 -5.93
C PHE A 171 23.46 -17.23 -5.65
N HIS A 172 24.35 -16.66 -4.84
CA HIS A 172 24.29 -15.26 -4.39
C HIS A 172 22.96 -14.85 -3.74
N ALA A 173 22.21 -15.79 -3.18
CA ALA A 173 21.06 -15.47 -2.34
C ALA A 173 21.54 -14.93 -0.99
N GLN A 174 21.58 -13.61 -0.84
CA GLN A 174 22.20 -12.95 0.32
C GLN A 174 21.64 -13.40 1.67
N PRO A 175 20.32 -13.69 1.80
CA PRO A 175 19.76 -14.14 3.07
C PRO A 175 19.84 -15.67 3.29
N VAL A 176 20.55 -16.41 2.45
CA VAL A 176 20.64 -17.87 2.59
C VAL A 176 21.17 -18.29 3.96
N ALA A 177 20.55 -19.30 4.53
CA ALA A 177 20.93 -19.89 5.80
C ALA A 177 20.35 -21.29 5.97
N CYS A 178 20.75 -21.98 7.00
CA CYS A 178 20.17 -23.25 7.44
C CYS A 178 20.09 -23.28 8.98
N PRO A 179 19.49 -24.32 9.58
CA PRO A 179 19.38 -24.41 11.03
C PRO A 179 20.72 -24.33 11.80
N ASP A 180 21.83 -24.67 11.14
CA ASP A 180 23.14 -24.67 11.79
C ASP A 180 23.84 -23.31 11.77
N CYS A 181 23.57 -22.45 10.77
CA CYS A 181 24.30 -21.19 10.61
C CYS A 181 23.40 -19.94 10.63
N GLY A 182 22.09 -20.11 10.56
CA GLY A 182 21.15 -19.01 10.38
C GLY A 182 20.41 -18.56 11.64
N PRO A 183 19.40 -17.68 11.45
CA PRO A 183 18.55 -17.22 12.54
C PRO A 183 17.83 -18.36 13.25
N GLU A 184 17.51 -18.13 14.51
CA GLU A 184 16.80 -19.06 15.38
C GLU A 184 15.56 -18.42 16.01
N LEU A 185 14.54 -19.25 16.26
CA LEU A 185 13.38 -18.89 17.04
C LEU A 185 13.66 -18.91 18.54
N GLU A 186 13.03 -17.99 19.25
CA GLU A 186 12.96 -17.96 20.71
C GLU A 186 11.53 -17.70 21.16
N TRP A 187 11.09 -18.46 22.15
CA TRP A 187 9.80 -18.27 22.82
C TRP A 187 10.01 -17.66 24.18
N ARG A 188 9.17 -16.68 24.52
CA ARG A 188 9.09 -16.12 25.88
C ARG A 188 7.63 -15.96 26.31
N ALA A 189 7.31 -16.51 27.47
CA ALA A 189 6.04 -16.32 28.16
C ALA A 189 6.28 -16.35 29.66
N GLY A 190 6.21 -15.20 30.33
CA GLY A 190 6.63 -15.06 31.73
C GLY A 190 8.12 -15.46 31.89
N GLU A 191 8.38 -16.42 32.76
CA GLU A 191 9.74 -16.97 32.97
C GLU A 191 10.09 -18.13 32.02
N THR A 192 9.11 -18.58 31.22
CA THR A 192 9.32 -19.71 30.30
C THR A 192 10.05 -19.24 29.06
N VAL A 193 11.16 -19.89 28.74
CA VAL A 193 11.97 -19.67 27.54
C VAL A 193 12.14 -21.00 26.81
N ALA A 194 11.95 -21.00 25.49
CA ALA A 194 12.22 -22.14 24.62
C ALA A 194 12.86 -21.66 23.31
N THR A 195 13.50 -22.54 22.57
CA THR A 195 14.18 -22.21 21.32
C THR A 195 13.83 -23.18 20.21
N ARG A 196 14.03 -22.77 18.94
CA ARG A 196 13.86 -23.61 17.76
C ARG A 196 12.47 -24.26 17.71
N GLU A 197 12.42 -25.58 17.49
CA GLU A 197 11.16 -26.32 17.36
C GLU A 197 10.30 -26.26 18.64
N SER A 198 10.93 -26.24 19.81
CA SER A 198 10.21 -26.08 21.09
C SER A 198 9.56 -24.71 21.23
N ALA A 199 10.19 -23.66 20.70
CA ALA A 199 9.61 -22.33 20.63
C ALA A 199 8.36 -22.31 19.73
N LEU A 200 8.44 -22.93 18.58
CA LEU A 200 7.32 -23.06 17.66
C LEU A 200 6.15 -23.83 18.29
N SER A 201 6.45 -24.97 18.91
CA SER A 201 5.45 -25.80 19.60
C SER A 201 4.75 -25.02 20.71
N ALA A 202 5.47 -24.23 21.49
CA ALA A 202 4.91 -23.39 22.54
C ALA A 202 3.95 -22.32 21.99
N ALA A 203 4.34 -21.67 20.88
CA ALA A 203 3.50 -20.69 20.21
C ALA A 203 2.20 -21.32 19.68
N VAL A 204 2.30 -22.47 19.01
CA VAL A 204 1.15 -23.22 18.49
C VAL A 204 0.22 -23.63 19.62
N HIS A 205 0.77 -24.14 20.72
CA HIS A 205 -0.02 -24.51 21.90
C HIS A 205 -0.78 -23.31 22.48
N MET A 206 -0.12 -22.17 22.62
CA MET A 206 -0.75 -20.93 23.10
C MET A 206 -1.90 -20.50 22.19
N LEU A 207 -1.70 -20.49 20.86
CA LEU A 207 -2.72 -20.12 19.88
C LEU A 207 -3.92 -21.07 19.91
N LYS A 208 -3.67 -22.39 19.98
CA LYS A 208 -4.75 -23.39 20.03
C LYS A 208 -5.58 -23.30 21.30
N ASN A 209 -5.03 -22.78 22.38
CA ASN A 209 -5.72 -22.59 23.65
C ASN A 209 -6.34 -21.19 23.80
N GLY A 210 -6.44 -20.42 22.74
CA GLY A 210 -7.11 -19.12 22.72
C GLY A 210 -6.26 -17.96 23.22
N GLY A 211 -4.96 -18.15 23.37
CA GLY A 211 -4.01 -17.10 23.77
C GLY A 211 -3.64 -16.19 22.59
N ILE A 212 -3.05 -15.05 22.94
CA ILE A 212 -2.54 -14.04 22.01
C ILE A 212 -1.02 -14.14 21.96
N VAL A 213 -0.46 -14.26 20.76
CA VAL A 213 0.97 -14.36 20.54
C VAL A 213 1.47 -13.18 19.72
N ALA A 214 2.52 -12.52 20.20
CA ALA A 214 3.27 -11.55 19.42
C ALA A 214 4.34 -12.28 18.62
N ILE A 215 4.30 -12.16 17.29
CA ILE A 215 5.16 -12.90 16.37
C ILE A 215 6.04 -11.92 15.61
N LYS A 216 7.35 -12.08 15.70
CA LYS A 216 8.29 -11.32 14.90
C LYS A 216 8.21 -11.79 13.44
N GLY A 217 7.77 -10.90 12.56
CA GLY A 217 7.64 -11.16 11.15
C GLY A 217 8.85 -10.70 10.33
N LEU A 218 8.61 -10.34 9.09
CA LEU A 218 9.62 -9.89 8.15
C LEU A 218 9.92 -8.38 8.29
N GLY A 219 8.90 -7.56 8.38
CA GLY A 219 8.99 -6.10 8.48
C GLY A 219 8.43 -5.50 9.78
N GLY A 220 8.07 -6.33 10.74
CA GLY A 220 7.50 -5.92 12.02
C GLY A 220 6.88 -7.09 12.76
N PHE A 221 6.34 -6.80 13.94
CA PHE A 221 5.59 -7.78 14.73
C PHE A 221 4.13 -7.84 14.31
N HIS A 222 3.54 -9.02 14.42
CA HIS A 222 2.11 -9.24 14.39
C HIS A 222 1.61 -9.72 15.75
N LEU A 223 0.36 -9.38 16.06
CA LEU A 223 -0.41 -9.98 17.14
C LEU A 223 -1.36 -11.01 16.52
N ALA A 224 -1.23 -12.25 16.93
CA ALA A 224 -1.99 -13.37 16.40
C ALA A 224 -2.86 -14.02 17.47
N CYS A 225 -4.04 -14.47 17.07
CA CYS A 225 -4.90 -15.34 17.85
C CYS A 225 -5.74 -16.22 16.92
N ASP A 226 -6.39 -17.24 17.47
CA ASP A 226 -7.31 -18.09 16.70
C ASP A 226 -8.51 -17.26 16.23
N ALA A 227 -8.60 -17.04 14.92
CA ALA A 227 -9.66 -16.22 14.31
C ALA A 227 -11.05 -16.87 14.43
N SER A 228 -11.14 -18.18 14.60
CA SER A 228 -12.38 -18.91 14.82
C SER A 228 -12.88 -18.87 16.28
N ASN A 229 -12.05 -18.39 17.19
CA ASN A 229 -12.38 -18.29 18.62
C ASN A 229 -12.86 -16.88 18.97
N ALA A 230 -14.17 -16.72 19.11
CA ALA A 230 -14.78 -15.40 19.39
C ALA A 230 -14.25 -14.76 20.68
N GLN A 231 -13.95 -15.56 21.72
CA GLN A 231 -13.41 -15.05 22.98
C GLN A 231 -11.97 -14.54 22.80
N ALA A 232 -11.13 -15.24 22.06
CA ALA A 232 -9.78 -14.81 21.75
C ALA A 232 -9.77 -13.48 20.98
N VAL A 233 -10.64 -13.36 19.99
CA VAL A 233 -10.81 -12.12 19.20
C VAL A 233 -11.28 -10.97 20.10
N ALA A 234 -12.26 -11.20 20.97
CA ALA A 234 -12.75 -10.19 21.91
C ALA A 234 -11.65 -9.72 22.87
N THR A 235 -10.85 -10.64 23.40
CA THR A 235 -9.72 -10.34 24.29
C THR A 235 -8.65 -9.50 23.56
N LEU A 236 -8.30 -9.89 22.34
CA LEU A 236 -7.34 -9.13 21.52
C LEU A 236 -7.83 -7.69 21.28
N ARG A 237 -9.11 -7.53 20.92
CA ARG A 237 -9.70 -6.20 20.70
C ARG A 237 -9.65 -5.33 21.95
N ALA A 238 -10.01 -5.89 23.09
CA ALA A 238 -9.99 -5.18 24.37
C ALA A 238 -8.58 -4.73 24.74
N ARG A 239 -7.61 -5.64 24.70
CA ARG A 239 -6.21 -5.35 25.07
C ARG A 239 -5.52 -4.40 24.11
N LYS A 240 -5.76 -4.55 22.80
CA LYS A 240 -5.21 -3.69 21.75
C LYS A 240 -5.91 -2.34 21.67
N GLN A 241 -7.04 -2.14 22.34
CA GLN A 241 -7.88 -0.95 22.22
C GLN A 241 -8.32 -0.71 20.78
N ARG A 242 -8.77 -1.77 20.13
CA ARG A 242 -9.22 -1.77 18.72
C ARG A 242 -10.64 -2.34 18.67
N PRO A 243 -11.69 -1.56 19.03
CA PRO A 243 -13.03 -2.11 19.23
C PRO A 243 -13.70 -2.59 17.94
N MET A 244 -13.59 -1.87 16.84
CA MET A 244 -14.39 -2.12 15.64
C MET A 244 -13.59 -2.28 14.35
N LYS A 245 -12.38 -1.72 14.28
CA LYS A 245 -11.56 -1.78 13.06
C LYS A 245 -11.32 -3.23 12.63
N PRO A 246 -11.54 -3.60 11.33
CA PRO A 246 -11.42 -4.98 10.89
C PRO A 246 -10.04 -5.57 11.15
N LEU A 247 -10.01 -6.87 11.38
CA LEU A 247 -8.80 -7.65 11.61
C LEU A 247 -8.52 -8.52 10.38
N ALA A 248 -7.29 -8.52 9.89
CA ALA A 248 -6.86 -9.42 8.83
C ALA A 248 -6.76 -10.85 9.35
N VAL A 249 -7.12 -11.81 8.51
CA VAL A 249 -7.11 -13.24 8.83
C VAL A 249 -6.20 -13.99 7.87
N MET A 250 -5.20 -14.66 8.40
CA MET A 250 -4.35 -15.58 7.66
C MET A 250 -5.01 -16.96 7.61
N ILE A 251 -5.25 -17.45 6.38
CA ILE A 251 -5.89 -18.74 6.14
C ILE A 251 -4.84 -19.79 5.77
N PRO A 252 -5.06 -21.08 6.11
CA PRO A 252 -4.10 -22.14 5.81
C PRO A 252 -3.87 -22.35 4.32
N GLN A 253 -4.92 -22.17 3.53
CA GLN A 253 -4.93 -22.43 2.08
C GLN A 253 -5.98 -21.55 1.40
N ALA A 254 -5.78 -21.28 0.12
CA ALA A 254 -6.66 -20.39 -0.66
C ALA A 254 -7.82 -21.12 -1.34
N GLU A 255 -7.83 -22.44 -1.31
CA GLU A 255 -8.92 -23.26 -1.87
C GLU A 255 -10.23 -22.94 -1.14
N GLY A 256 -11.27 -22.61 -1.90
CA GLY A 256 -12.55 -22.17 -1.35
C GLY A 256 -12.89 -20.71 -1.61
N VAL A 257 -11.92 -19.88 -2.00
CA VAL A 257 -12.19 -18.55 -2.53
C VAL A 257 -12.09 -18.55 -4.06
N PRO A 258 -12.70 -17.57 -4.76
CA PRO A 258 -12.61 -17.51 -6.23
C PRO A 258 -11.18 -17.46 -6.75
N GLU A 259 -10.93 -18.03 -7.93
CA GLU A 259 -9.60 -18.10 -8.54
C GLU A 259 -8.92 -16.73 -8.70
N SER A 260 -9.69 -15.69 -9.01
CA SER A 260 -9.17 -14.31 -9.10
C SER A 260 -8.54 -13.83 -7.78
N VAL A 261 -9.19 -14.14 -6.66
CA VAL A 261 -8.68 -13.82 -5.32
C VAL A 261 -7.50 -14.73 -4.97
N GLN A 262 -7.55 -16.01 -5.31
CA GLN A 262 -6.43 -16.94 -5.11
C GLN A 262 -5.16 -16.43 -5.80
N THR A 263 -5.27 -15.94 -7.03
CA THR A 263 -4.15 -15.39 -7.81
C THR A 263 -3.49 -14.22 -7.08
N LEU A 264 -4.28 -13.31 -6.52
CA LEU A 264 -3.77 -12.18 -5.73
C LEU A 264 -3.09 -12.67 -4.44
N LEU A 265 -3.73 -13.57 -3.70
CA LEU A 265 -3.20 -14.12 -2.45
C LEU A 265 -1.87 -14.86 -2.65
N ARG A 266 -1.72 -15.59 -3.77
CA ARG A 266 -0.53 -16.40 -4.08
C ARG A 266 0.58 -15.62 -4.78
N SER A 267 0.37 -14.33 -5.06
CA SER A 267 1.42 -13.49 -5.66
C SER A 267 2.64 -13.38 -4.72
N PRO A 268 3.82 -13.04 -5.24
CA PRO A 268 5.03 -12.83 -4.41
C PRO A 268 4.85 -11.76 -3.33
N ALA A 269 3.96 -10.81 -3.53
CA ALA A 269 3.60 -9.80 -2.53
C ALA A 269 2.79 -10.37 -1.37
N ALA A 270 2.07 -11.47 -1.57
CA ALA A 270 1.17 -12.11 -0.60
C ALA A 270 0.34 -11.07 0.19
N PRO A 271 -0.46 -10.25 -0.50
CA PRO A 271 -1.17 -9.14 0.13
C PRO A 271 -2.34 -9.61 0.99
N ILE A 272 -2.84 -8.71 1.83
CA ILE A 272 -4.19 -8.82 2.39
C ILE A 272 -5.16 -8.45 1.27
N VAL A 273 -6.13 -9.33 0.98
CA VAL A 273 -7.17 -9.12 -0.03
C VAL A 273 -8.52 -8.98 0.66
N LEU A 274 -9.17 -7.83 0.50
CA LEU A 274 -10.52 -7.61 1.02
C LEU A 274 -11.50 -8.48 0.21
N THR A 275 -12.02 -9.50 0.86
CA THR A 275 -12.84 -10.55 0.24
C THR A 275 -14.25 -10.52 0.81
N PRO A 276 -15.32 -10.61 -0.01
CA PRO A 276 -16.68 -10.71 0.49
C PRO A 276 -16.82 -11.82 1.53
N LYS A 277 -17.51 -11.55 2.63
CA LYS A 277 -17.72 -12.53 3.71
C LYS A 277 -18.33 -13.83 3.21
N ALA A 278 -19.20 -13.77 2.18
CA ALA A 278 -19.81 -14.95 1.57
C ALA A 278 -18.80 -15.91 0.93
N TRP A 279 -17.60 -15.44 0.60
CA TRP A 279 -16.52 -16.26 0.01
C TRP A 279 -15.49 -16.74 1.03
N CYS A 280 -15.61 -16.26 2.28
CA CYS A 280 -14.67 -16.59 3.34
C CYS A 280 -15.10 -17.86 4.08
N PRO A 281 -14.16 -18.58 4.72
CA PRO A 281 -14.54 -19.59 5.71
C PRO A 281 -15.38 -18.97 6.84
N PRO A 282 -16.19 -19.75 7.55
CA PRO A 282 -16.97 -19.22 8.68
C PRO A 282 -16.08 -18.59 9.75
N LEU A 283 -16.33 -17.31 10.05
CA LEU A 283 -15.61 -16.52 11.03
C LEU A 283 -16.61 -15.78 11.93
N PRO A 284 -16.25 -15.49 13.21
CA PRO A 284 -17.07 -14.64 14.06
C PRO A 284 -17.26 -13.25 13.47
N ASP A 285 -18.43 -12.65 13.69
CA ASP A 285 -18.72 -11.27 13.23
C ASP A 285 -17.74 -10.24 13.79
N ALA A 286 -17.17 -10.53 14.96
CA ALA A 286 -16.17 -9.68 15.61
C ALA A 286 -14.87 -9.49 14.78
N ILE A 287 -14.62 -10.29 13.74
CA ILE A 287 -13.48 -10.12 12.83
C ILE A 287 -13.61 -8.83 12.02
N ALA A 288 -14.81 -8.55 11.50
CA ALA A 288 -15.09 -7.34 10.73
C ALA A 288 -16.52 -6.83 11.03
N PRO A 289 -16.73 -6.21 12.22
CA PRO A 289 -18.07 -5.84 12.66
C PRO A 289 -18.72 -4.82 11.74
N GLY A 290 -19.95 -5.11 11.30
CA GLY A 290 -20.75 -4.21 10.46
C GLY A 290 -20.26 -4.05 9.02
N LEU A 291 -19.28 -4.84 8.58
CA LEU A 291 -18.74 -4.81 7.22
C LEU A 291 -19.13 -6.09 6.46
N ASP A 292 -19.10 -6.02 5.14
CA ASP A 292 -19.41 -7.12 4.23
C ASP A 292 -18.19 -7.87 3.71
N THR A 293 -16.98 -7.38 4.04
CA THR A 293 -15.71 -7.96 3.62
C THR A 293 -14.82 -8.32 4.80
N VAL A 294 -13.92 -9.26 4.56
CA VAL A 294 -12.82 -9.65 5.48
C VAL A 294 -11.51 -9.59 4.72
N GLY A 295 -10.47 -9.02 5.33
CA GLY A 295 -9.12 -9.07 4.80
C GLY A 295 -8.52 -10.46 4.99
N LEU A 296 -8.37 -11.23 3.91
CA LEU A 296 -7.71 -12.53 3.92
C LEU A 296 -6.27 -12.41 3.48
N MET A 297 -5.40 -13.23 4.04
CA MET A 297 -4.00 -13.38 3.60
C MET A 297 -3.54 -14.82 3.68
N LEU A 298 -2.56 -15.16 2.86
CA LEU A 298 -1.80 -16.41 2.99
C LEU A 298 -0.52 -16.18 3.79
N PRO A 299 0.11 -17.24 4.32
CA PRO A 299 1.44 -17.13 4.88
C PRO A 299 2.41 -16.47 3.89
N ALA A 300 3.14 -15.47 4.35
CA ALA A 300 4.04 -14.66 3.52
C ALA A 300 5.52 -14.97 3.75
N ASN A 301 5.84 -15.74 4.78
CA ASN A 301 7.19 -16.14 5.12
C ASN A 301 7.21 -17.57 5.66
N PRO A 302 8.39 -18.23 5.72
CA PRO A 302 8.47 -19.62 6.15
C PRO A 302 7.95 -19.86 7.56
N LEU A 303 8.17 -18.93 8.49
CA LEU A 303 7.66 -19.04 9.86
C LEU A 303 6.13 -19.13 9.89
N GLN A 304 5.46 -18.27 9.13
CA GLN A 304 4.00 -18.30 9.03
C GLN A 304 3.52 -19.61 8.39
N HIS A 305 4.23 -20.13 7.39
CA HIS A 305 3.90 -21.44 6.80
C HIS A 305 4.00 -22.58 7.82
N VAL A 306 5.06 -22.63 8.62
CA VAL A 306 5.23 -23.69 9.63
C VAL A 306 4.16 -23.56 10.73
N LEU A 307 3.88 -22.33 11.18
CA LEU A 307 2.79 -22.08 12.12
C LEU A 307 1.44 -22.60 11.60
N MET A 308 1.11 -22.32 10.35
CA MET A 308 -0.16 -22.74 9.75
C MET A 308 -0.23 -24.25 9.52
N MET A 309 0.89 -24.90 9.20
CA MET A 309 0.96 -26.35 9.10
C MET A 309 0.59 -27.02 10.43
N ASP A 310 1.00 -26.44 11.54
CA ASP A 310 0.79 -27.02 12.87
C ASP A 310 -0.53 -26.55 13.49
N CYS A 311 -0.93 -25.29 13.31
CA CYS A 311 -2.18 -24.75 13.83
C CYS A 311 -3.41 -25.26 13.07
N GLN A 312 -3.35 -25.31 11.76
CA GLN A 312 -4.44 -25.71 10.86
C GLN A 312 -5.76 -24.98 11.12
N ARG A 313 -5.68 -23.72 11.53
CA ARG A 313 -6.80 -22.84 11.83
C ARG A 313 -6.55 -21.46 11.23
N PRO A 314 -7.59 -20.72 10.86
CA PRO A 314 -7.39 -19.32 10.52
C PRO A 314 -6.87 -18.55 11.74
N LEU A 315 -5.87 -17.70 11.51
CA LEU A 315 -5.29 -16.86 12.56
C LEU A 315 -5.51 -15.38 12.24
N VAL A 316 -5.93 -14.61 13.24
CA VAL A 316 -5.82 -13.15 13.16
C VAL A 316 -4.35 -12.78 13.06
N MET A 317 -4.03 -11.87 12.13
CA MET A 317 -2.68 -11.32 11.96
C MET A 317 -2.79 -9.81 11.88
N THR A 318 -2.85 -9.15 13.03
CA THR A 318 -2.91 -7.69 13.11
C THR A 318 -1.54 -7.10 13.48
N SER A 319 -1.32 -5.83 13.18
CA SER A 319 -0.03 -5.17 13.48
C SER A 319 0.33 -5.22 14.97
N GLY A 320 1.61 -5.44 15.26
CA GLY A 320 2.17 -5.54 16.61
C GLY A 320 2.33 -4.19 17.29
N ASN A 321 1.21 -3.55 17.62
CA ASN A 321 1.16 -2.25 18.30
C ASN A 321 -0.11 -2.11 19.14
N LEU A 322 -0.08 -1.22 20.10
CA LEU A 322 -1.29 -0.59 20.61
C LEU A 322 -1.86 0.30 19.51
N SER A 323 -3.19 0.34 19.33
CA SER A 323 -3.82 1.10 18.26
C SER A 323 -3.33 2.56 18.18
N GLY A 324 -2.95 3.01 16.99
CA GLY A 324 -2.43 4.37 16.75
C GLY A 324 -0.93 4.54 16.97
N ARG A 325 -0.25 3.59 17.61
CA ARG A 325 1.21 3.60 17.79
C ARG A 325 1.92 2.91 16.62
N PRO A 326 3.22 3.16 16.41
CA PRO A 326 3.97 2.42 15.39
C PRO A 326 4.14 0.95 15.77
N PRO A 327 4.15 0.02 14.82
CA PRO A 327 4.44 -1.38 15.08
C PRO A 327 5.85 -1.58 15.64
N ALA A 328 6.00 -2.54 16.56
CA ALA A 328 7.29 -2.96 17.06
C ALA A 328 8.11 -3.62 15.94
N ILE A 329 9.41 -3.32 15.88
CA ILE A 329 10.36 -3.91 14.94
C ILE A 329 11.54 -4.59 15.63
N THR A 330 11.81 -4.32 16.89
CA THR A 330 12.84 -5.00 17.68
C THR A 330 12.23 -5.91 18.75
N CYS A 331 12.96 -6.94 19.14
CA CYS A 331 12.51 -7.85 20.21
C CYS A 331 12.30 -7.09 21.52
N GLN A 332 13.22 -6.21 21.89
CA GLN A 332 13.11 -5.42 23.12
C GLN A 332 11.89 -4.50 23.10
N GLN A 333 11.66 -3.81 21.99
CA GLN A 333 10.49 -2.97 21.82
C GLN A 333 9.19 -3.77 21.96
N ALA A 334 9.11 -4.96 21.37
CA ALA A 334 7.94 -5.82 21.48
C ALA A 334 7.69 -6.27 22.93
N LEU A 335 8.74 -6.68 23.65
CA LEU A 335 8.62 -7.08 25.05
C LEU A 335 8.16 -5.93 25.94
N ASP A 336 8.66 -4.72 25.69
CA ASP A 336 8.33 -3.53 26.48
C ASP A 336 6.90 -3.01 26.18
N GLU A 337 6.50 -2.99 24.91
CA GLU A 337 5.26 -2.32 24.47
C GLU A 337 4.07 -3.27 24.30
N LEU A 338 4.28 -4.56 24.08
CA LEU A 338 3.22 -5.54 23.81
C LEU A 338 2.93 -6.49 24.98
N GLY A 339 3.61 -6.32 26.11
CA GLY A 339 3.48 -7.19 27.28
C GLY A 339 2.07 -7.24 27.88
N ASP A 340 1.31 -6.16 27.79
CA ASP A 340 -0.08 -6.09 28.27
C ASP A 340 -1.09 -6.65 27.26
N ILE A 341 -0.66 -6.95 26.03
CA ILE A 341 -1.54 -7.45 24.95
C ILE A 341 -1.29 -8.94 24.73
N ALA A 342 -0.03 -9.34 24.54
CA ALA A 342 0.36 -10.71 24.23
C ALA A 342 0.53 -11.58 25.48
N ASP A 343 0.08 -12.82 25.38
CA ASP A 343 0.31 -13.86 26.41
C ASP A 343 1.67 -14.53 26.23
N GLY A 344 2.26 -14.44 25.05
CA GLY A 344 3.58 -14.96 24.75
C GLY A 344 4.17 -14.33 23.50
N PHE A 345 5.48 -14.50 23.33
CA PHE A 345 6.27 -13.88 22.25
C PHE A 345 7.04 -14.95 21.49
N LEU A 346 6.85 -14.99 20.19
CA LEU A 346 7.66 -15.79 19.28
C LEU A 346 8.63 -14.85 18.57
N LEU A 347 9.87 -14.88 19.02
CA LEU A 347 10.96 -13.99 18.63
C LEU A 347 11.95 -14.72 17.70
N HIS A 348 12.80 -13.95 17.05
CA HIS A 348 13.99 -14.47 16.38
C HIS A 348 15.10 -13.41 16.37
N ASN A 349 16.31 -13.83 16.08
CA ASN A 349 17.51 -13.00 16.18
C ASN A 349 17.98 -12.37 14.85
N ARG A 350 17.14 -12.39 13.80
CA ARG A 350 17.40 -11.59 12.59
C ARG A 350 16.78 -10.20 12.75
N ASP A 351 17.62 -9.16 12.69
CA ASP A 351 17.16 -7.79 12.84
C ASP A 351 16.29 -7.34 11.65
N ILE A 352 15.23 -6.58 11.95
CA ILE A 352 14.43 -5.86 10.99
C ILE A 352 15.01 -4.45 10.88
N LEU A 353 15.50 -4.07 9.71
CA LEU A 353 16.12 -2.77 9.48
C LEU A 353 15.15 -1.75 8.91
N GLN A 354 14.17 -2.20 8.14
CA GLN A 354 13.11 -1.37 7.56
C GLN A 354 11.76 -1.89 8.03
N ARG A 355 10.96 -1.02 8.66
CA ARG A 355 9.55 -1.30 8.90
C ARG A 355 8.86 -1.56 7.57
N MET A 356 8.02 -2.58 7.53
CA MET A 356 7.22 -2.91 6.35
C MET A 356 5.88 -3.50 6.75
N ASP A 357 4.81 -2.80 6.44
CA ASP A 357 3.45 -3.27 6.67
C ASP A 357 3.02 -4.24 5.56
N ASP A 358 1.94 -4.98 5.80
CA ASP A 358 1.31 -5.79 4.77
C ASP A 358 0.62 -4.89 3.74
N SER A 359 0.74 -5.22 2.46
CA SER A 359 -0.04 -4.57 1.41
C SER A 359 -1.50 -4.98 1.50
N VAL A 360 -2.40 -4.08 1.14
CA VAL A 360 -3.85 -4.32 1.15
C VAL A 360 -4.42 -4.01 -0.23
N MET A 361 -5.17 -4.95 -0.77
CA MET A 361 -5.88 -4.82 -2.05
C MET A 361 -7.35 -5.19 -1.88
N ASP A 362 -8.20 -4.73 -2.80
CA ASP A 362 -9.53 -5.29 -2.93
C ASP A 362 -9.52 -6.57 -3.78
N GLN A 363 -10.69 -7.20 -3.93
CA GLN A 363 -10.85 -8.45 -4.69
C GLN A 363 -10.55 -8.32 -6.19
N ASP A 364 -10.52 -7.10 -6.72
CA ASP A 364 -10.20 -6.81 -8.11
C ASP A 364 -8.74 -6.38 -8.31
N GLY A 365 -7.96 -6.40 -7.23
CA GLY A 365 -6.55 -6.04 -7.25
C GLY A 365 -6.27 -4.54 -7.16
N MET A 366 -7.27 -3.70 -6.86
CA MET A 366 -7.05 -2.29 -6.59
C MET A 366 -6.31 -2.11 -5.27
N MET A 367 -5.25 -1.32 -5.31
CA MET A 367 -4.39 -1.06 -4.15
C MET A 367 -5.07 -0.14 -3.14
N LEU A 368 -5.15 -0.57 -1.87
CA LEU A 368 -5.57 0.27 -0.75
C LEU A 368 -4.38 0.73 0.10
N ARG A 369 -3.39 -0.15 0.27
CA ARG A 369 -2.12 0.16 0.94
C ARG A 369 -0.99 -0.52 0.18
N ARG A 370 -0.01 0.27 -0.26
CA ARG A 370 1.15 -0.23 -0.97
C ARG A 370 2.34 -0.34 -0.01
N ALA A 371 2.78 -1.56 0.25
CA ALA A 371 3.86 -1.85 1.18
C ALA A 371 4.61 -3.13 0.78
N ARG A 372 4.60 -4.18 1.60
CA ARG A 372 5.36 -5.41 1.35
C ARG A 372 5.05 -6.01 -0.03
N GLY A 373 6.10 -6.37 -0.74
CA GLY A 373 6.05 -6.97 -2.07
C GLY A 373 6.03 -5.96 -3.22
N PHE A 374 5.79 -4.68 -2.94
CA PHE A 374 5.78 -3.60 -3.93
C PHE A 374 6.86 -2.56 -3.65
N VAL A 375 7.08 -2.21 -2.39
CA VAL A 375 8.12 -1.25 -1.98
C VAL A 375 9.45 -1.97 -1.87
N PRO A 376 10.55 -1.42 -2.43
CA PRO A 376 10.72 -0.10 -3.03
C PRO A 376 10.81 -0.12 -4.57
N ASP A 377 9.96 -0.88 -5.25
CA ASP A 377 9.95 -0.86 -6.72
C ASP A 377 9.83 0.58 -7.24
N ALA A 378 10.71 0.96 -8.16
CA ALA A 378 10.66 2.26 -8.78
C ALA A 378 9.49 2.36 -9.76
N ILE A 379 8.90 3.55 -9.83
CA ILE A 379 7.86 3.91 -10.77
C ILE A 379 8.49 4.82 -11.82
N THR A 380 8.43 4.40 -13.08
CA THR A 380 8.89 5.23 -14.18
C THR A 380 7.87 6.32 -14.49
N LEU A 381 8.32 7.57 -14.54
CA LEU A 381 7.47 8.69 -14.92
C LEU A 381 7.02 8.55 -16.38
N PRO A 382 5.85 9.12 -16.77
CA PRO A 382 5.32 9.02 -18.11
C PRO A 382 6.23 9.65 -19.19
N ALA A 383 5.85 9.48 -20.45
CA ALA A 383 6.56 10.09 -21.59
C ALA A 383 6.66 11.63 -21.44
N GLY A 384 7.81 12.18 -21.78
CA GLY A 384 8.11 13.61 -21.69
C GLY A 384 8.87 14.03 -20.43
N PHE A 385 8.80 13.26 -19.35
CA PHE A 385 9.60 13.53 -18.16
C PHE A 385 11.03 13.04 -18.34
N SER A 386 11.99 13.95 -18.26
CA SER A 386 13.40 13.63 -18.40
C SER A 386 14.26 14.58 -17.56
N ALA A 387 15.38 14.07 -17.08
CA ALA A 387 16.36 14.85 -16.31
C ALA A 387 15.76 15.61 -15.11
N VAL A 388 14.79 15.02 -14.43
CA VAL A 388 14.17 15.60 -13.22
C VAL A 388 15.22 15.72 -12.11
N PRO A 389 15.34 16.87 -11.44
CA PRO A 389 16.26 17.03 -10.32
C PRO A 389 15.89 16.11 -9.16
N ALA A 390 16.87 15.78 -8.31
CA ALA A 390 16.63 14.97 -7.14
C ALA A 390 15.74 15.74 -6.14
N MET A 391 14.57 15.20 -5.81
CA MET A 391 13.60 15.80 -4.91
C MET A 391 13.07 14.79 -3.89
N VAL A 392 12.88 15.24 -2.65
CA VAL A 392 12.16 14.52 -1.61
C VAL A 392 10.74 15.10 -1.53
N CYS A 393 9.74 14.24 -1.65
CA CYS A 393 8.33 14.60 -1.55
C CYS A 393 7.75 13.98 -0.27
N THR A 394 7.21 14.82 0.61
CA THR A 394 6.92 14.42 2.00
C THR A 394 5.54 13.81 2.22
N GLY A 395 4.63 13.93 1.25
CA GLY A 395 3.28 13.40 1.36
C GLY A 395 2.37 14.20 2.30
N ALA A 396 1.26 13.58 2.67
CA ALA A 396 0.33 14.07 3.69
C ALA A 396 0.66 13.43 5.05
N ASP A 397 -0.02 13.85 6.12
CA ASP A 397 0.23 13.28 7.46
C ASP A 397 -0.45 11.92 7.64
N MET A 398 -1.68 11.75 7.16
CA MET A 398 -2.41 10.48 7.28
C MET A 398 -2.02 9.50 6.18
N LYS A 399 -1.95 8.21 6.51
CA LYS A 399 -1.54 7.14 5.57
C LYS A 399 -0.25 7.52 4.83
N ASN A 400 0.65 8.16 5.53
CA ASN A 400 1.83 8.79 4.96
C ASN A 400 2.73 7.80 4.23
N THR A 401 3.23 8.25 3.10
CA THR A 401 4.42 7.77 2.40
C THR A 401 5.28 8.97 2.04
N PHE A 402 6.57 8.76 1.82
CA PHE A 402 7.39 9.76 1.12
C PHE A 402 7.81 9.23 -0.26
N CYS A 403 8.28 10.11 -1.12
CA CYS A 403 8.75 9.74 -2.46
C CYS A 403 10.09 10.41 -2.75
N LEU A 404 11.01 9.62 -3.29
CA LEU A 404 12.28 10.10 -3.83
C LEU A 404 12.19 10.07 -5.35
N VAL A 405 12.37 11.22 -6.02
CA VAL A 405 12.33 11.28 -7.48
C VAL A 405 13.62 11.86 -8.03
N ARG A 406 14.14 11.25 -9.10
CA ARG A 406 15.35 11.69 -9.81
C ARG A 406 15.35 11.12 -11.22
N GLY A 407 15.78 11.93 -12.21
CA GLY A 407 15.77 11.50 -13.60
C GLY A 407 14.36 11.28 -14.14
N ASN A 408 13.99 10.06 -14.40
CA ASN A 408 12.62 9.65 -14.75
C ASN A 408 12.06 8.56 -13.82
N GLN A 409 12.70 8.36 -12.66
CA GLN A 409 12.33 7.33 -11.70
C GLN A 409 11.86 7.94 -10.39
N ALA A 410 10.79 7.40 -9.85
CA ALA A 410 10.26 7.71 -8.53
C ALA A 410 10.26 6.47 -7.65
N VAL A 411 10.78 6.58 -6.44
CA VAL A 411 10.75 5.51 -5.44
C VAL A 411 9.82 5.94 -4.32
N LEU A 412 8.66 5.29 -4.26
CA LEU A 412 7.67 5.54 -3.21
C LEU A 412 7.99 4.66 -2.00
N SER A 413 8.00 5.25 -0.82
CA SER A 413 8.26 4.53 0.43
C SER A 413 7.11 3.59 0.81
N GLN A 414 7.36 2.76 1.81
CA GLN A 414 6.33 2.02 2.51
C GLN A 414 5.37 2.96 3.26
N HIS A 415 4.21 2.43 3.62
CA HIS A 415 3.23 3.10 4.46
C HIS A 415 3.74 3.26 5.90
N PHE A 416 3.61 4.46 6.47
CA PHE A 416 3.97 4.77 7.86
C PHE A 416 2.77 4.97 8.78
N GLY A 417 1.67 5.48 8.27
CA GLY A 417 0.48 5.82 9.05
C GLY A 417 0.37 7.32 9.32
N ASP A 418 -0.03 7.68 10.53
CA ASP A 418 -0.27 9.07 10.90
C ASP A 418 0.98 9.70 11.54
N LEU A 419 1.54 10.70 10.86
CA LEU A 419 2.73 11.42 11.34
C LEU A 419 2.49 12.29 12.57
N SER A 420 1.25 12.47 13.00
CA SER A 420 0.94 13.16 14.26
C SER A 420 1.36 12.36 15.50
N ASP A 421 1.62 11.06 15.36
CA ASP A 421 2.24 10.25 16.41
C ASP A 421 3.76 10.38 16.37
N ASP A 422 4.36 10.78 17.49
CA ASP A 422 5.81 11.01 17.59
C ASP A 422 6.64 9.76 17.23
N GLY A 423 6.15 8.57 17.56
CA GLY A 423 6.83 7.31 17.25
C GLY A 423 6.78 7.00 15.75
N VAL A 424 5.66 7.27 15.10
CA VAL A 424 5.51 7.13 13.64
C VAL A 424 6.42 8.15 12.93
N GLU A 425 6.42 9.40 13.36
CA GLU A 425 7.31 10.43 12.79
C GLU A 425 8.77 10.05 12.94
N ALA A 426 9.18 9.51 14.09
CA ALA A 426 10.56 9.07 14.32
C ALA A 426 10.96 7.94 13.36
N GLN A 427 10.09 6.95 13.14
CA GLN A 427 10.33 5.87 12.17
C GLN A 427 10.39 6.41 10.74
N TRP A 428 9.53 7.36 10.39
CA TRP A 428 9.52 8.02 9.09
C TRP A 428 10.84 8.74 8.81
N ARG A 429 11.32 9.53 9.76
CA ARG A 429 12.61 10.24 9.65
C ARG A 429 13.78 9.28 9.48
N SER A 430 13.81 8.21 10.27
CA SER A 430 14.84 7.19 10.19
C SER A 430 14.85 6.47 8.85
N ALA A 431 13.67 6.07 8.37
CA ALA A 431 13.52 5.40 7.07
C ALA A 431 13.90 6.32 5.90
N LEU A 432 13.50 7.60 5.94
CA LEU A 432 13.89 8.57 4.92
C LEU A 432 15.42 8.75 4.86
N SER A 433 16.05 8.93 6.01
CA SER A 433 17.52 9.04 6.10
C SER A 433 18.21 7.80 5.55
N MET A 434 17.73 6.61 5.91
CA MET A 434 18.29 5.34 5.44
C MET A 434 18.10 5.16 3.93
N MET A 435 16.93 5.47 3.38
CA MET A 435 16.71 5.39 1.93
C MET A 435 17.57 6.37 1.16
N GLN A 436 17.78 7.58 1.68
CA GLN A 436 18.70 8.53 1.06
C GLN A 436 20.14 7.99 1.04
N GLN A 437 20.58 7.33 2.09
CA GLN A 437 21.90 6.68 2.13
C GLN A 437 22.00 5.51 1.14
N ILE A 438 21.00 4.63 1.14
CA ILE A 438 20.95 3.44 0.27
C ILE A 438 21.02 3.84 -1.20
N TYR A 439 20.27 4.87 -1.60
CA TYR A 439 20.22 5.34 -2.99
C TYR A 439 21.29 6.38 -3.33
N ALA A 440 22.20 6.70 -2.41
CA ALA A 440 23.13 7.83 -2.54
C ALA A 440 22.39 9.10 -3.03
N PHE A 441 21.24 9.36 -2.42
CA PHE A 441 20.29 10.37 -2.85
C PHE A 441 20.53 11.67 -2.11
N GLN A 442 20.89 12.71 -2.84
CA GLN A 442 21.09 14.07 -2.31
C GLN A 442 20.02 14.98 -2.91
N PRO A 443 18.99 15.34 -2.15
CA PRO A 443 17.91 16.18 -2.66
C PRO A 443 18.40 17.60 -2.95
N GLN A 444 17.92 18.15 -4.04
CA GLN A 444 18.11 19.55 -4.43
C GLN A 444 16.90 20.41 -4.03
N ARG A 445 15.75 19.80 -3.83
CA ARG A 445 14.48 20.42 -3.45
C ARG A 445 13.67 19.50 -2.55
N VAL A 446 12.77 20.11 -1.78
CA VAL A 446 11.75 19.39 -1.01
C VAL A 446 10.38 19.80 -1.51
N VAL A 447 9.48 18.81 -1.66
CA VAL A 447 8.10 19.02 -2.11
C VAL A 447 7.16 18.63 -0.99
N CYS A 448 6.19 19.47 -0.67
CA CYS A 448 5.25 19.22 0.43
C CYS A 448 3.82 19.65 0.09
N ASP A 449 2.88 19.24 0.94
CA ASP A 449 1.48 19.64 0.87
C ASP A 449 1.31 21.12 1.27
N ALA A 450 0.22 21.73 0.81
CA ALA A 450 -0.14 23.10 1.14
C ALA A 450 -0.61 23.28 2.59
N HIS A 451 -1.01 22.21 3.28
CA HIS A 451 -1.58 22.28 4.63
C HIS A 451 -0.52 22.69 5.67
N PRO A 452 -0.66 23.86 6.33
CA PRO A 452 0.39 24.39 7.22
C PRO A 452 0.58 23.58 8.50
N GLY A 453 -0.44 22.85 8.93
CA GLY A 453 -0.43 22.03 10.15
C GLY A 453 0.17 20.64 9.99
N TYR A 454 0.51 20.23 8.77
CA TYR A 454 1.09 18.89 8.57
C TYR A 454 2.53 18.80 9.08
N HIS A 455 2.81 17.74 9.84
CA HIS A 455 4.17 17.43 10.33
C HIS A 455 5.15 17.23 9.17
N ALA A 456 4.67 16.58 8.08
CA ALA A 456 5.43 16.42 6.85
C ALA A 456 5.88 17.78 6.27
N ARG A 457 4.99 18.77 6.27
CA ARG A 457 5.34 20.13 5.82
C ARG A 457 6.29 20.83 6.78
N GLN A 458 6.08 20.70 8.08
CA GLN A 458 6.98 21.30 9.09
C GLN A 458 8.39 20.73 8.96
N TRP A 459 8.53 19.44 8.74
CA TRP A 459 9.82 18.81 8.43
C TRP A 459 10.45 19.41 7.17
N ALA A 460 9.67 19.56 6.09
CA ALA A 460 10.13 20.16 4.84
C ALA A 460 10.67 21.60 5.06
N GLN A 461 9.96 22.41 5.83
CA GLN A 461 10.33 23.79 6.16
C GLN A 461 11.62 23.87 6.99
N ALA A 462 11.94 22.84 7.76
CA ALA A 462 13.16 22.77 8.55
C ALA A 462 14.41 22.39 7.72
N GLN A 463 14.24 21.99 6.47
CA GLN A 463 15.35 21.67 5.57
C GLN A 463 15.91 22.95 4.94
N ALA A 464 17.23 23.01 4.79
CA ALA A 464 17.90 24.15 4.12
C ALA A 464 17.89 23.99 2.59
N LEU A 465 16.71 23.73 2.01
CA LEU A 465 16.52 23.47 0.58
C LEU A 465 15.32 24.27 0.04
N PRO A 466 15.30 24.61 -1.25
CA PRO A 466 14.13 25.18 -1.88
C PRO A 466 12.91 24.26 -1.70
N ILE A 467 11.74 24.86 -1.43
CA ILE A 467 10.49 24.15 -1.20
C ILE A 467 9.52 24.41 -2.35
N ASP A 468 8.95 23.33 -2.88
CA ASP A 468 7.80 23.40 -3.76
C ASP A 468 6.55 22.93 -2.99
N THR A 469 5.46 23.67 -3.14
CA THR A 469 4.17 23.33 -2.54
C THR A 469 3.21 22.85 -3.62
N VAL A 470 2.54 21.74 -3.37
CA VAL A 470 1.53 21.14 -4.26
C VAL A 470 0.21 21.02 -3.52
N LEU A 471 -0.89 21.47 -4.15
CA LEU A 471 -2.21 21.31 -3.59
C LEU A 471 -2.56 19.81 -3.47
N HIS A 472 -3.22 19.45 -2.37
CA HIS A 472 -3.57 18.06 -2.04
C HIS A 472 -4.31 17.36 -3.18
N HIS A 473 -5.37 17.96 -3.71
CA HIS A 473 -6.18 17.40 -4.79
C HIS A 473 -5.47 17.42 -6.15
N HIS A 474 -4.56 18.36 -6.38
CA HIS A 474 -3.67 18.34 -7.55
C HIS A 474 -2.74 17.11 -7.49
N ALA A 475 -2.16 16.84 -6.33
CA ALA A 475 -1.33 15.65 -6.13
C ALA A 475 -2.13 14.35 -6.34
N HIS A 476 -3.34 14.26 -5.82
CA HIS A 476 -4.24 13.13 -6.07
C HIS A 476 -4.46 12.88 -7.57
N ALA A 477 -4.86 13.91 -8.31
CA ALA A 477 -5.13 13.80 -9.74
C ALA A 477 -3.86 13.44 -10.53
N ALA A 478 -2.75 14.11 -10.25
CA ALA A 478 -1.47 13.88 -10.92
C ALA A 478 -0.95 12.44 -10.70
N ALA A 479 -1.11 11.90 -9.51
CA ALA A 479 -0.72 10.51 -9.22
C ALA A 479 -1.51 9.52 -10.09
N CYS A 480 -2.81 9.69 -10.21
CA CYS A 480 -3.67 8.87 -11.05
C CYS A 480 -3.32 9.02 -12.55
N MET A 481 -3.12 10.24 -13.01
CA MET A 481 -2.72 10.52 -14.40
C MET A 481 -1.40 9.82 -14.73
N ALA A 482 -0.40 9.98 -13.89
CA ALA A 482 0.93 9.41 -14.10
C ALA A 482 0.94 7.88 -14.05
N GLU A 483 0.21 7.28 -13.13
CA GLU A 483 0.06 5.83 -13.05
C GLU A 483 -0.54 5.25 -14.34
N ASN A 484 -1.46 5.97 -14.97
CA ASN A 484 -2.09 5.59 -16.23
C ASN A 484 -1.29 6.01 -17.48
N GLY A 485 -0.07 6.48 -17.32
CA GLY A 485 0.81 6.82 -18.43
C GLY A 485 0.45 8.11 -19.16
N TRP A 486 -0.35 9.00 -18.57
CA TRP A 486 -0.67 10.28 -19.19
C TRP A 486 0.61 11.08 -19.45
N PRO A 487 0.93 11.44 -20.70
CA PRO A 487 2.22 12.07 -20.99
C PRO A 487 2.29 13.51 -20.46
N LEU A 488 3.51 14.03 -20.32
CA LEU A 488 3.74 15.41 -19.86
C LEU A 488 2.99 16.42 -20.73
N GLU A 489 3.01 16.23 -22.04
CA GLU A 489 2.33 17.09 -23.03
C GLU A 489 0.89 16.61 -23.33
N GLY A 490 0.31 15.77 -22.49
CA GLY A 490 -1.02 15.19 -22.72
C GLY A 490 -2.19 16.17 -22.60
N GLY A 491 -1.93 17.36 -22.06
CA GLY A 491 -2.94 18.40 -21.88
C GLY A 491 -3.86 18.17 -20.69
N ASP A 492 -5.01 18.85 -20.72
CA ASP A 492 -5.96 18.87 -19.62
C ASP A 492 -6.82 17.60 -19.56
N VAL A 493 -7.17 17.21 -18.35
CA VAL A 493 -8.20 16.21 -18.03
C VAL A 493 -9.21 16.83 -17.04
N ILE A 494 -10.40 16.25 -16.96
CA ILE A 494 -11.29 16.51 -15.83
C ILE A 494 -10.95 15.52 -14.73
N ALA A 495 -10.74 16.00 -13.52
CA ALA A 495 -10.53 15.18 -12.34
C ALA A 495 -11.69 15.28 -11.39
N LEU A 496 -12.22 14.15 -10.95
CA LEU A 496 -13.14 14.05 -9.84
C LEU A 496 -12.36 13.52 -8.64
N THR A 497 -12.11 14.40 -7.67
CA THR A 497 -11.35 14.05 -6.46
C THR A 497 -12.29 14.03 -5.25
N LEU A 498 -12.48 12.84 -4.68
CA LEU A 498 -13.41 12.59 -3.58
C LEU A 498 -12.64 12.12 -2.35
N ASP A 499 -12.62 12.95 -1.33
CA ASP A 499 -11.78 12.77 -0.15
C ASP A 499 -12.49 13.22 1.14
N GLY A 500 -11.84 12.98 2.26
CA GLY A 500 -12.25 13.54 3.55
C GLY A 500 -12.00 15.03 3.59
N ILE A 501 -10.74 15.42 3.54
CA ILE A 501 -10.28 16.81 3.53
C ILE A 501 -8.90 16.91 2.87
N GLY A 502 -8.71 17.97 2.09
CA GLY A 502 -7.41 18.40 1.59
C GLY A 502 -7.37 19.92 1.42
N MET A 503 -6.19 20.51 1.62
CA MET A 503 -6.02 21.96 1.44
C MET A 503 -6.07 22.32 -0.03
N GLY A 504 -7.02 23.16 -0.41
CA GLY A 504 -7.18 23.73 -1.73
C GLY A 504 -6.65 25.16 -1.83
N GLU A 505 -7.06 25.88 -2.86
CA GLU A 505 -6.65 27.25 -3.10
C GLU A 505 -7.12 28.18 -1.97
N ASN A 506 -6.31 29.16 -1.65
CA ASN A 506 -6.59 30.20 -0.65
C ASN A 506 -6.99 29.65 0.74
N GLY A 507 -6.49 28.48 1.10
CA GLY A 507 -6.79 27.85 2.38
C GLY A 507 -8.18 27.19 2.45
N ALA A 508 -8.89 27.07 1.33
CA ALA A 508 -10.16 26.35 1.28
C ALA A 508 -9.94 24.86 1.60
N LEU A 509 -10.90 24.26 2.29
CA LEU A 509 -10.89 22.83 2.58
C LEU A 509 -11.74 22.09 1.54
N TRP A 510 -11.09 21.26 0.74
CA TRP A 510 -11.69 20.50 -0.35
C TRP A 510 -11.87 19.02 0.01
N GLY A 511 -12.79 18.35 -0.64
CA GLY A 511 -13.02 16.91 -0.46
C GLY A 511 -14.08 16.34 -1.42
N GLY A 512 -14.65 17.17 -2.30
CA GLY A 512 -15.64 16.73 -3.28
C GLY A 512 -15.60 17.62 -4.52
N GLU A 513 -14.48 17.55 -5.28
CA GLU A 513 -14.18 18.55 -6.30
C GLU A 513 -14.19 17.98 -7.71
N CYS A 514 -14.71 18.79 -8.64
CA CYS A 514 -14.51 18.64 -10.08
C CYS A 514 -13.49 19.68 -10.53
N LEU A 515 -12.34 19.18 -11.04
CA LEU A 515 -11.19 20.00 -11.37
C LEU A 515 -10.84 19.88 -12.86
N ARG A 516 -10.32 20.96 -13.44
CA ARG A 516 -9.54 20.89 -14.69
C ARG A 516 -8.08 20.79 -14.30
N VAL A 517 -7.39 19.74 -14.71
CA VAL A 517 -6.04 19.41 -14.26
C VAL A 517 -5.14 19.04 -15.43
N ASN A 518 -3.94 19.59 -15.41
CA ASN A 518 -2.77 19.01 -16.08
C ASN A 518 -1.63 18.94 -15.05
N TYR A 519 -0.45 18.52 -15.42
CA TYR A 519 0.64 18.40 -14.44
C TYR A 519 1.15 19.74 -13.89
N LEU A 520 0.88 20.86 -14.55
CA LEU A 520 1.31 22.20 -14.12
C LEU A 520 0.23 22.94 -13.36
N ASP A 521 -1.02 22.80 -13.78
CA ASP A 521 -2.17 23.59 -13.32
C ASP A 521 -3.30 22.75 -12.80
N CYS A 522 -4.03 23.32 -11.81
CA CYS A 522 -5.20 22.74 -11.21
C CYS A 522 -6.24 23.85 -10.97
N GLU A 523 -7.39 23.78 -11.63
CA GLU A 523 -8.47 24.75 -11.50
C GLU A 523 -9.75 24.08 -11.01
N ARG A 524 -10.36 24.61 -9.97
CA ARG A 524 -11.67 24.16 -9.49
C ARG A 524 -12.77 24.63 -10.42
N LEU A 525 -13.52 23.69 -10.99
CA LEU A 525 -14.69 23.99 -11.85
C LEU A 525 -16.01 23.97 -11.07
N GLY A 526 -16.09 23.17 -10.03
CA GLY A 526 -17.26 22.98 -9.20
C GLY A 526 -17.04 21.84 -8.21
N GLY A 527 -18.09 21.44 -7.55
CA GLY A 527 -18.02 20.34 -6.57
C GLY A 527 -19.16 20.41 -5.57
N LEU A 528 -19.01 19.64 -4.49
CA LEU A 528 -19.95 19.66 -3.38
C LEU A 528 -19.94 21.03 -2.69
N PRO A 529 -21.06 21.45 -2.07
CA PRO A 529 -21.10 22.70 -1.34
C PRO A 529 -20.24 22.62 -0.07
N ALA A 530 -19.69 23.77 0.32
CA ALA A 530 -18.96 23.87 1.58
C ALA A 530 -19.94 23.85 2.76
N VAL A 531 -19.73 22.93 3.68
CA VAL A 531 -20.53 22.74 4.90
C VAL A 531 -19.61 22.83 6.10
N ALA A 532 -20.13 23.37 7.21
CA ALA A 532 -19.33 23.52 8.44
C ALA A 532 -18.86 22.18 9.00
N LEU A 533 -17.66 22.20 9.56
CA LEU A 533 -17.07 21.11 10.36
C LEU A 533 -17.11 21.51 11.85
N PRO A 534 -18.20 21.22 12.57
CA PRO A 534 -18.35 21.67 13.95
C PRO A 534 -17.33 21.00 14.87
N GLY A 535 -16.47 21.78 15.48
CA GLY A 535 -15.36 21.29 16.29
C GLY A 535 -14.11 20.93 15.50
N GLY A 536 -14.03 21.31 14.20
CA GLY A 536 -12.87 21.00 13.34
C GLY A 536 -12.65 19.52 13.18
N ASP A 537 -11.50 18.99 13.64
CA ASP A 537 -11.14 17.56 13.54
C ASP A 537 -12.12 16.61 14.27
N ARG A 538 -12.84 17.11 15.28
CA ARG A 538 -13.88 16.32 15.94
C ARG A 538 -15.03 15.92 15.01
N ALA A 539 -15.30 16.70 13.97
CA ALA A 539 -16.31 16.35 12.97
C ALA A 539 -15.98 15.03 12.24
N ALA A 540 -14.70 14.76 11.99
CA ALA A 540 -14.25 13.49 11.42
C ALA A 540 -14.42 12.30 12.37
N MET A 541 -14.42 12.54 13.68
CA MET A 541 -14.57 11.51 14.71
C MET A 541 -16.01 11.27 15.14
N GLN A 542 -16.88 12.27 15.01
CA GLN A 542 -18.26 12.26 15.51
C GLN A 542 -19.26 12.53 14.37
N PRO A 543 -19.77 11.48 13.72
CA PRO A 543 -20.67 11.59 12.56
C PRO A 543 -21.91 12.47 12.78
N TRP A 544 -22.46 12.49 13.98
CA TRP A 544 -23.62 13.30 14.31
C TRP A 544 -23.40 14.80 14.14
N ARG A 545 -22.15 15.28 14.27
CA ARG A 545 -21.79 16.68 14.04
C ARG A 545 -21.99 17.08 12.57
N ASN A 546 -21.68 16.14 11.67
CA ASN A 546 -21.83 16.34 10.22
C ASN A 546 -23.30 16.33 9.82
N LEU A 547 -24.11 15.45 10.42
CA LEU A 547 -25.55 15.44 10.19
C LEU A 547 -26.17 16.76 10.67
N LEU A 548 -25.81 17.25 11.83
CA LEU A 548 -26.26 18.57 12.33
C LEU A 548 -25.90 19.68 11.33
N ALA A 549 -24.66 19.74 10.87
CA ALA A 549 -24.21 20.77 9.93
C ALA A 549 -24.97 20.72 8.61
N HIS A 550 -25.21 19.53 8.06
CA HIS A 550 -26.04 19.36 6.85
C HIS A 550 -27.50 19.75 7.07
N CYS A 551 -28.07 19.38 8.21
CA CYS A 551 -29.43 19.76 8.56
C CYS A 551 -29.59 21.30 8.64
N LEU A 552 -28.68 21.96 9.35
CA LEU A 552 -28.70 23.43 9.47
C LEU A 552 -28.50 24.13 8.12
N ALA A 553 -27.75 23.54 7.20
CA ALA A 553 -27.52 24.11 5.88
C ALA A 553 -28.64 23.86 4.88
N PHE A 554 -29.33 22.71 4.94
CA PHE A 554 -30.19 22.25 3.84
C PHE A 554 -31.60 21.84 4.26
N VAL A 555 -31.89 21.66 5.56
CA VAL A 555 -33.15 21.10 6.04
C VAL A 555 -33.75 22.02 7.12
N PRO A 556 -34.57 23.01 6.76
CA PRO A 556 -35.12 23.99 7.71
C PRO A 556 -35.86 23.36 8.92
N ASP A 557 -36.64 22.32 8.66
CA ASP A 557 -37.46 21.62 9.67
C ASP A 557 -36.83 20.29 10.12
N TRP A 558 -35.51 20.21 10.21
CA TRP A 558 -34.80 18.99 10.44
C TRP A 558 -35.19 18.22 11.71
N GLN A 559 -35.66 18.92 12.73
CA GLN A 559 -36.03 18.32 14.02
C GLN A 559 -37.28 17.44 13.95
N GLN A 560 -38.08 17.55 12.89
CA GLN A 560 -39.26 16.71 12.70
C GLN A 560 -38.95 15.31 12.21
N TYR A 561 -37.75 15.08 11.69
CA TYR A 561 -37.37 13.81 11.11
C TYR A 561 -36.80 12.85 12.17
N PRO A 562 -37.27 11.58 12.20
CA PRO A 562 -36.75 10.58 13.16
C PRO A 562 -35.28 10.28 12.98
N GLU A 563 -34.71 10.46 11.79
CA GLU A 563 -33.33 10.30 11.45
C GLU A 563 -32.39 11.24 12.22
N THR A 564 -32.92 12.32 12.75
CA THR A 564 -32.14 13.35 13.49
C THR A 564 -32.20 13.19 15.01
N ARG A 565 -32.81 12.11 15.52
CA ARG A 565 -32.99 11.90 16.97
C ARG A 565 -31.68 11.87 17.75
N ASP A 566 -30.64 11.24 17.15
CA ASP A 566 -29.34 11.16 17.83
C ASP A 566 -28.68 12.53 17.93
N VAL A 567 -28.84 13.39 16.93
CA VAL A 567 -28.39 14.78 16.97
C VAL A 567 -29.15 15.55 18.05
N GLN A 568 -30.47 15.36 18.16
CA GLN A 568 -31.32 16.07 19.14
C GLN A 568 -31.00 15.70 20.60
N ARG A 569 -30.40 14.53 20.84
CA ARG A 569 -29.93 14.08 22.16
C ARG A 569 -28.62 14.74 22.58
N GLN A 570 -27.89 15.31 21.65
CA GLN A 570 -26.61 15.97 21.91
C GLN A 570 -26.79 17.44 22.26
N ASN A 571 -25.74 18.09 22.72
CA ASN A 571 -25.74 19.54 22.96
C ASN A 571 -25.62 20.33 21.63
N TRP A 572 -26.55 20.07 20.71
CA TRP A 572 -26.55 20.66 19.39
C TRP A 572 -26.72 22.18 19.37
N PRO A 573 -27.52 22.85 20.31
CA PRO A 573 -27.68 24.29 20.29
C PRO A 573 -26.37 25.04 20.45
N LEU A 574 -25.47 24.52 21.25
CA LEU A 574 -24.12 25.10 21.43
C LEU A 574 -23.34 25.05 20.10
N LEU A 575 -23.36 23.89 19.41
CA LEU A 575 -22.69 23.74 18.14
C LEU A 575 -23.36 24.57 17.02
N ALA A 576 -24.68 24.66 17.01
CA ALA A 576 -25.39 25.51 16.07
C ALA A 576 -24.97 26.99 16.21
N THR A 577 -24.84 27.47 17.45
CA THR A 577 -24.30 28.80 17.74
C THR A 577 -22.84 28.96 17.28
N ALA A 578 -22.02 27.95 17.52
CA ALA A 578 -20.61 27.97 17.06
C ALA A 578 -20.51 28.02 15.53
N ILE A 579 -21.33 27.25 14.82
CA ILE A 579 -21.42 27.29 13.36
C ILE A 579 -21.86 28.68 12.87
N GLN A 580 -22.92 29.23 13.45
CA GLN A 580 -23.41 30.55 13.07
C GLN A 580 -22.39 31.66 13.27
N ARG A 581 -21.57 31.56 14.31
CA ARG A 581 -20.52 32.53 14.63
C ARG A 581 -19.17 32.22 13.98
N GLY A 582 -19.04 31.11 13.24
CA GLY A 582 -17.78 30.65 12.64
C GLY A 582 -16.71 30.28 13.65
N LEU A 583 -17.11 29.82 14.86
CA LEU A 583 -16.19 29.45 15.95
C LEU A 583 -15.84 27.95 15.86
N ASN A 584 -14.58 27.67 15.56
CA ASN A 584 -14.09 26.29 15.39
C ASN A 584 -15.02 25.41 14.53
N ALA A 585 -15.47 25.99 13.44
CA ALA A 585 -16.39 25.35 12.49
C ALA A 585 -16.02 25.77 11.05
N PRO A 586 -14.82 25.39 10.56
CA PRO A 586 -14.40 25.74 9.21
C PRO A 586 -15.32 25.10 8.18
N LEU A 587 -15.45 25.72 7.00
CA LEU A 587 -16.25 25.19 5.91
C LEU A 587 -15.40 24.25 5.05
N ALA A 588 -15.96 23.11 4.67
CA ALA A 588 -15.33 22.12 3.80
C ALA A 588 -16.33 21.49 2.82
N SER A 589 -15.90 21.31 1.58
CA SER A 589 -16.68 20.59 0.55
C SER A 589 -16.42 19.08 0.62
N SER A 590 -16.49 18.51 1.82
CA SER A 590 -16.06 17.15 2.12
C SER A 590 -17.08 16.09 1.71
N CYS A 591 -16.69 15.21 0.78
CA CYS A 591 -17.46 14.03 0.43
C CYS A 591 -17.48 13.01 1.59
N GLY A 592 -16.36 12.83 2.27
CA GLY A 592 -16.27 11.93 3.43
C GLY A 592 -17.22 12.31 4.55
N ARG A 593 -17.38 13.59 4.83
CA ARG A 593 -18.31 14.08 5.86
C ARG A 593 -19.79 13.94 5.44
N LEU A 594 -20.07 14.00 4.15
CA LEU A 594 -21.41 13.70 3.64
C LEU A 594 -21.77 12.22 3.88
N PHE A 595 -20.85 11.29 3.66
CA PHE A 595 -21.02 9.88 4.01
C PHE A 595 -21.31 9.70 5.49
N ASP A 596 -20.58 10.37 6.35
CA ASP A 596 -20.76 10.32 7.80
C ASP A 596 -22.18 10.81 8.20
N ALA A 597 -22.64 11.91 7.59
CA ALA A 597 -23.98 12.47 7.84
C ALA A 597 -25.09 11.49 7.46
N VAL A 598 -25.01 10.88 6.28
CA VAL A 598 -26.00 9.90 5.82
C VAL A 598 -25.98 8.64 6.68
N ALA A 599 -24.80 8.14 7.03
CA ALA A 599 -24.66 6.97 7.91
C ALA A 599 -25.26 7.23 9.30
N CYS A 600 -25.04 8.42 9.86
CA CYS A 600 -25.65 8.83 11.13
C CYS A 600 -27.17 8.88 11.03
N ALA A 601 -27.72 9.43 9.95
CA ALA A 601 -29.15 9.50 9.71
C ALA A 601 -29.81 8.11 9.64
N LEU A 602 -29.08 7.10 9.16
CA LEU A 602 -29.54 5.70 9.15
C LEU A 602 -29.32 4.97 10.49
N GLY A 603 -28.74 5.63 11.48
CA GLY A 603 -28.55 5.05 12.81
C GLY A 603 -27.52 3.93 12.87
N ILE A 604 -26.58 3.86 11.91
CA ILE A 604 -25.57 2.79 11.83
C ILE A 604 -24.21 3.20 12.37
N THR A 605 -24.11 4.38 12.98
CA THR A 605 -22.86 4.89 13.56
C THR A 605 -22.93 4.93 15.08
N SER A 606 -21.78 4.83 15.73
CA SER A 606 -21.60 5.20 17.13
C SER A 606 -21.48 6.73 17.25
N GLU A 607 -21.60 7.23 18.49
CA GLU A 607 -21.41 8.65 18.79
C GLU A 607 -20.00 9.11 18.35
N THR A 608 -18.99 8.30 18.61
CA THR A 608 -17.61 8.53 18.19
C THR A 608 -17.13 7.34 17.40
N GLN A 609 -16.60 7.57 16.21
CA GLN A 609 -15.98 6.52 15.39
C GLN A 609 -14.71 6.00 16.06
N SER A 610 -14.50 4.70 15.96
CA SER A 610 -13.31 4.05 16.50
C SER A 610 -12.13 3.98 15.52
N TYR A 611 -12.41 4.23 14.24
CA TYR A 611 -11.37 4.33 13.19
C TYR A 611 -11.86 5.22 12.05
N GLU A 612 -10.91 5.73 11.27
CA GLU A 612 -11.19 6.60 10.13
C GLU A 612 -12.02 5.88 9.06
N GLY A 613 -13.12 6.50 8.65
CA GLY A 613 -14.00 5.98 7.60
C GLY A 613 -14.95 4.88 8.05
N GLU A 614 -15.06 4.58 9.34
CA GLU A 614 -15.95 3.55 9.87
C GLU A 614 -17.40 3.74 9.40
N ALA A 615 -17.94 4.92 9.54
CA ALA A 615 -19.32 5.25 9.12
C ALA A 615 -19.52 5.01 7.61
N ALA A 616 -18.59 5.48 6.79
CA ALA A 616 -18.65 5.31 5.34
C ALA A 616 -18.54 3.83 4.92
N CYS A 617 -17.66 3.07 5.55
CA CYS A 617 -17.52 1.62 5.28
C CYS A 617 -18.80 0.84 5.67
N ARG A 618 -19.40 1.17 6.80
CA ARG A 618 -20.67 0.56 7.23
C ARG A 618 -21.82 0.92 6.31
N LEU A 619 -21.86 2.15 5.82
CA LEU A 619 -22.86 2.61 4.87
C LEU A 619 -22.74 1.86 3.54
N GLU A 620 -21.53 1.65 3.05
CA GLU A 620 -21.27 0.84 1.86
C GLU A 620 -21.70 -0.63 2.06
N ALA A 621 -21.35 -1.23 3.20
CA ALA A 621 -21.75 -2.59 3.54
C ALA A 621 -23.28 -2.75 3.61
N LEU A 622 -23.97 -1.78 4.17
CA LEU A 622 -25.43 -1.76 4.21
C LEU A 622 -26.02 -1.68 2.79
N ALA A 623 -25.50 -0.78 1.96
CA ALA A 623 -25.92 -0.63 0.58
C ALA A 623 -25.69 -1.89 -0.27
N ALA A 624 -24.63 -2.63 0.01
CA ALA A 624 -24.29 -3.88 -0.69
C ALA A 624 -25.31 -5.01 -0.47
N GLN A 625 -26.24 -4.87 0.48
CA GLN A 625 -27.34 -5.82 0.68
C GLN A 625 -28.43 -5.68 -0.39
N CYS A 626 -28.43 -4.62 -1.16
CA CYS A 626 -29.38 -4.33 -2.23
C CYS A 626 -28.70 -4.20 -3.58
N HIS A 627 -29.47 -4.42 -4.65
CA HIS A 627 -28.99 -4.26 -6.03
C HIS A 627 -30.08 -3.55 -6.84
N ASP A 628 -29.67 -2.66 -7.73
CA ASP A 628 -30.54 -1.98 -8.72
C ASP A 628 -31.83 -1.40 -8.13
N VAL A 629 -31.71 -0.68 -7.03
CA VAL A 629 -32.83 -0.08 -6.33
C VAL A 629 -33.46 1.06 -7.15
N GLN A 630 -34.75 0.99 -7.40
CA GLN A 630 -35.50 2.11 -7.97
C GLN A 630 -35.84 3.14 -6.87
N HIS A 631 -35.44 4.37 -7.06
CA HIS A 631 -35.62 5.42 -6.05
C HIS A 631 -35.95 6.79 -6.67
N PRO A 632 -36.68 7.65 -5.93
CA PRO A 632 -37.01 8.99 -6.40
C PRO A 632 -35.95 10.05 -6.09
N VAL A 633 -34.82 9.64 -5.44
CA VAL A 633 -33.85 10.58 -4.92
C VAL A 633 -32.97 11.10 -6.05
N THR A 634 -32.83 12.41 -6.11
CA THR A 634 -31.91 13.10 -7.03
C THR A 634 -30.97 13.99 -6.24
N LEU A 635 -29.76 14.15 -6.75
CA LEU A 635 -28.72 14.97 -6.12
C LEU A 635 -28.15 15.92 -7.15
N GLN A 636 -28.18 17.21 -6.84
CA GLN A 636 -27.46 18.25 -7.56
C GLN A 636 -26.16 18.52 -6.78
N ALA A 637 -25.02 18.36 -7.44
CA ALA A 637 -23.73 18.35 -6.75
C ALA A 637 -23.43 19.61 -5.94
N ASP A 638 -23.79 20.78 -6.44
CA ASP A 638 -23.53 22.07 -5.80
C ASP A 638 -24.60 22.52 -4.78
N ASN A 639 -25.72 21.79 -4.67
CA ASN A 639 -26.78 22.10 -3.71
C ASN A 639 -27.51 20.84 -3.25
N LEU A 640 -27.33 20.48 -1.99
CA LEU A 640 -27.87 19.26 -1.42
C LEU A 640 -29.27 19.38 -0.83
N THR A 641 -29.93 20.55 -0.93
CA THR A 641 -31.26 20.78 -0.36
C THR A 641 -32.27 19.76 -0.89
N ARG A 642 -32.34 19.59 -2.21
CA ARG A 642 -33.29 18.67 -2.85
C ARG A 642 -33.00 17.22 -2.47
N PHE A 643 -31.72 16.84 -2.42
CA PHE A 643 -31.31 15.51 -2.01
C PHE A 643 -31.83 15.19 -0.60
N TRP A 644 -31.51 16.02 0.39
CA TRP A 644 -31.95 15.80 1.76
C TRP A 644 -33.45 15.76 1.92
N GLN A 645 -34.15 16.67 1.25
CA GLN A 645 -35.63 16.73 1.28
C GLN A 645 -36.26 15.44 0.72
N GLN A 646 -35.79 14.97 -0.43
CA GLN A 646 -36.29 13.73 -1.04
C GLN A 646 -35.94 12.52 -0.24
N TRP A 647 -34.70 12.42 0.21
CA TRP A 647 -34.16 11.24 0.90
C TRP A 647 -34.80 11.07 2.29
N LEU A 648 -34.96 12.13 3.06
CA LEU A 648 -35.60 12.11 4.38
C LEU A 648 -37.09 11.79 4.32
N ASN A 649 -37.77 12.20 3.26
CA ASN A 649 -39.18 11.92 3.08
C ASN A 649 -39.51 10.60 2.37
N TRP A 650 -38.48 9.93 1.85
CA TRP A 650 -38.65 8.65 1.18
C TRP A 650 -38.58 7.49 2.18
N GLN A 651 -39.72 6.80 2.34
CA GLN A 651 -39.85 5.65 3.22
C GLN A 651 -39.45 4.39 2.46
N ALA A 652 -38.32 3.79 2.83
CA ALA A 652 -37.77 2.56 2.27
C ALA A 652 -36.93 1.84 3.30
N GLU A 653 -36.52 0.62 3.00
CA GLU A 653 -35.63 -0.13 3.85
C GLU A 653 -34.24 0.56 3.95
N PRO A 654 -33.54 0.43 5.10
CA PRO A 654 -32.25 1.09 5.29
C PRO A 654 -31.23 0.80 4.19
N CYS A 655 -31.14 -0.45 3.72
CA CYS A 655 -30.23 -0.82 2.63
C CYS A 655 -30.60 -0.13 1.30
N GLU A 656 -31.88 0.00 1.00
CA GLU A 656 -32.35 0.72 -0.20
C GLU A 656 -32.00 2.21 -0.13
N ARG A 657 -32.18 2.81 1.04
CA ARG A 657 -31.84 4.22 1.28
C ARG A 657 -30.33 4.48 1.19
N ALA A 658 -29.51 3.53 1.69
CA ALA A 658 -28.07 3.59 1.55
C ALA A 658 -27.62 3.45 0.09
N TRP A 659 -28.21 2.51 -0.64
CA TRP A 659 -27.93 2.33 -2.07
C TRP A 659 -28.34 3.57 -2.89
N ALA A 660 -29.52 4.09 -2.64
CA ALA A 660 -30.04 5.29 -3.31
C ALA A 660 -29.14 6.52 -3.10
N PHE A 661 -28.57 6.67 -1.92
CA PHE A 661 -27.57 7.70 -1.65
C PHE A 661 -26.34 7.56 -2.56
N HIS A 662 -25.75 6.38 -2.63
CA HIS A 662 -24.58 6.12 -3.47
C HIS A 662 -24.90 6.41 -4.95
N ASP A 663 -26.05 5.93 -5.43
CA ASP A 663 -26.46 6.13 -6.81
C ASP A 663 -26.75 7.60 -7.14
N ALA A 664 -27.49 8.29 -6.29
CA ALA A 664 -27.80 9.71 -6.48
C ALA A 664 -26.53 10.59 -6.44
N LEU A 665 -25.60 10.30 -5.52
CA LEU A 665 -24.32 10.99 -5.44
C LEU A 665 -23.50 10.78 -6.72
N ALA A 666 -23.37 9.52 -7.15
CA ALA A 666 -22.64 9.19 -8.38
C ALA A 666 -23.24 9.89 -9.60
N LYS A 667 -24.58 9.86 -9.74
CA LYS A 667 -25.27 10.51 -10.85
C LYS A 667 -25.09 12.02 -10.83
N GLY A 668 -25.25 12.67 -9.67
CA GLY A 668 -25.10 14.12 -9.55
C GLY A 668 -23.69 14.59 -9.85
N LEU A 669 -22.68 13.86 -9.36
CA LEU A 669 -21.28 14.14 -9.67
C LEU A 669 -20.96 13.88 -11.16
N ALA A 670 -21.51 12.82 -11.73
CA ALA A 670 -21.34 12.51 -13.15
C ALA A 670 -21.96 13.58 -14.06
N GLU A 671 -23.11 14.12 -13.70
CA GLU A 671 -23.75 15.22 -14.43
C GLU A 671 -22.89 16.49 -14.40
N LEU A 672 -22.30 16.81 -13.24
CA LEU A 672 -21.36 17.92 -13.10
C LEU A 672 -20.13 17.73 -13.99
N VAL A 673 -19.50 16.55 -13.92
CA VAL A 673 -18.33 16.18 -14.73
C VAL A 673 -18.67 16.26 -16.23
N THR A 674 -19.78 15.67 -16.65
CA THR A 674 -20.22 15.65 -18.04
C THR A 674 -20.43 17.06 -18.59
N SER A 675 -21.06 17.93 -17.82
CA SER A 675 -21.27 19.32 -18.21
C SER A 675 -19.96 20.05 -18.50
N HIS A 676 -18.99 19.94 -17.60
CA HIS A 676 -17.68 20.58 -17.77
C HIS A 676 -16.85 19.95 -18.89
N THR A 677 -16.86 18.61 -18.98
CA THR A 677 -16.14 17.87 -20.02
C THR A 677 -16.59 18.30 -21.42
N ARG A 678 -17.91 18.38 -21.63
CA ARG A 678 -18.49 18.84 -22.89
C ARG A 678 -18.18 20.31 -23.17
N ARG A 679 -18.33 21.16 -22.18
CA ARG A 679 -18.05 22.61 -22.31
C ARG A 679 -16.61 22.90 -22.69
N LEU A 680 -15.66 22.12 -22.17
CA LEU A 680 -14.22 22.29 -22.41
C LEU A 680 -13.71 21.46 -23.59
N GLY A 681 -14.55 20.62 -24.20
CA GLY A 681 -14.13 19.74 -25.31
C GLY A 681 -13.15 18.65 -24.89
N LEU A 682 -13.19 18.22 -23.63
CA LEU A 682 -12.35 17.17 -23.10
C LEU A 682 -13.04 15.81 -23.20
N SER A 683 -12.29 14.73 -23.16
CA SER A 683 -12.82 13.36 -23.26
C SER A 683 -12.31 12.42 -22.18
N THR A 684 -11.36 12.86 -21.38
CA THR A 684 -10.71 12.03 -20.34
C THR A 684 -11.09 12.53 -18.95
N VAL A 685 -11.51 11.59 -18.12
CA VAL A 685 -11.87 11.83 -16.71
C VAL A 685 -10.97 11.00 -15.81
N CYS A 686 -10.36 11.66 -14.85
CA CYS A 686 -9.45 11.06 -13.87
C CYS A 686 -10.14 11.03 -12.50
N PHE A 687 -9.95 9.96 -11.75
CA PHE A 687 -10.54 9.77 -10.43
C PHE A 687 -9.45 9.59 -9.37
N SER A 688 -9.60 10.23 -8.23
CA SER A 688 -8.74 10.03 -7.07
C SER A 688 -9.41 10.49 -5.77
N GLY A 689 -8.75 10.23 -4.66
CA GLY A 689 -9.25 10.52 -3.31
C GLY A 689 -9.70 9.26 -2.57
N GLY A 690 -9.59 9.30 -1.24
CA GLY A 690 -9.84 8.14 -0.38
C GLY A 690 -11.27 7.59 -0.43
N VAL A 691 -12.26 8.42 -0.75
CA VAL A 691 -13.66 8.00 -0.89
C VAL A 691 -13.85 7.00 -2.04
N LEU A 692 -12.98 7.00 -3.03
CA LEU A 692 -13.03 6.06 -4.16
C LEU A 692 -12.62 4.62 -3.82
N HIS A 693 -12.22 4.34 -2.60
CA HIS A 693 -12.16 2.98 -2.08
C HIS A 693 -13.57 2.36 -1.94
N ASN A 694 -14.63 3.17 -1.94
CA ASN A 694 -16.02 2.71 -1.98
C ASN A 694 -16.34 2.12 -3.35
N ARG A 695 -16.52 0.81 -3.40
CA ARG A 695 -16.69 0.04 -4.64
C ARG A 695 -18.03 0.30 -5.32
N LEU A 696 -19.09 0.50 -4.53
CA LEU A 696 -20.42 0.80 -5.07
C LEU A 696 -20.44 2.18 -5.75
N LEU A 697 -19.90 3.20 -5.07
CA LEU A 697 -19.77 4.54 -5.64
C LEU A 697 -18.96 4.51 -6.94
N LEU A 698 -17.83 3.82 -6.94
CA LEU A 698 -16.97 3.69 -8.11
C LEU A 698 -17.70 3.00 -9.26
N ALA A 699 -18.41 1.91 -9.00
CA ALA A 699 -19.20 1.19 -10.00
C ALA A 699 -20.30 2.07 -10.62
N ARG A 700 -21.00 2.87 -9.80
CA ARG A 700 -22.03 3.78 -10.27
C ARG A 700 -21.46 4.95 -11.08
N LEU A 701 -20.30 5.49 -10.67
CA LEU A 701 -19.57 6.50 -11.45
C LEU A 701 -19.15 5.97 -12.82
N ARG A 702 -18.61 4.75 -12.88
CA ARG A 702 -18.26 4.09 -14.16
C ARG A 702 -19.49 3.95 -15.06
N HIS A 703 -20.62 3.59 -14.49
CA HIS A 703 -21.89 3.46 -15.22
C HIS A 703 -22.33 4.78 -15.85
N TYR A 704 -22.35 5.85 -15.08
CA TYR A 704 -22.82 7.17 -15.56
C TYR A 704 -21.83 7.91 -16.46
N LEU A 705 -20.55 7.57 -16.41
CA LEU A 705 -19.48 8.21 -17.19
C LEU A 705 -18.89 7.30 -18.27
N SER A 706 -19.61 6.25 -18.69
CA SER A 706 -19.13 5.25 -19.67
C SER A 706 -18.79 5.82 -21.05
N ASP A 707 -19.30 7.02 -21.39
CA ASP A 707 -19.01 7.69 -22.66
C ASP A 707 -17.63 8.34 -22.74
N PHE A 708 -16.92 8.40 -21.61
CA PHE A 708 -15.61 9.04 -21.51
C PHE A 708 -14.49 8.02 -21.33
N THR A 709 -13.26 8.44 -21.62
CA THR A 709 -12.07 7.69 -21.24
C THR A 709 -11.81 7.91 -19.75
N LEU A 710 -11.85 6.84 -18.95
CA LEU A 710 -11.74 6.90 -17.49
C LEU A 710 -10.39 6.42 -17.02
N LEU A 711 -9.72 7.21 -16.19
CA LEU A 711 -8.46 6.89 -15.53
C LEU A 711 -8.71 6.65 -14.05
N PHE A 712 -8.36 5.46 -13.54
CA PHE A 712 -8.52 5.09 -12.15
C PHE A 712 -7.17 4.73 -11.51
N PRO A 713 -6.98 5.02 -10.22
CA PRO A 713 -5.88 4.43 -9.47
C PRO A 713 -6.05 2.91 -9.43
N HIS A 714 -4.96 2.18 -9.64
CA HIS A 714 -4.97 0.71 -9.59
C HIS A 714 -3.76 0.16 -8.82
N HIS A 715 -2.55 0.52 -9.26
CA HIS A 715 -1.29 0.09 -8.60
C HIS A 715 -0.90 0.99 -7.44
N LEU A 716 -1.44 2.19 -7.38
CA LEU A 716 -1.29 3.12 -6.28
C LEU A 716 -2.63 3.29 -5.56
N PRO A 717 -2.62 3.55 -4.23
CA PRO A 717 -3.84 3.86 -3.52
C PRO A 717 -4.54 5.10 -4.09
N SER A 718 -5.87 5.13 -4.10
CA SER A 718 -6.62 6.36 -4.40
C SER A 718 -6.58 7.36 -3.25
N GLY A 719 -6.27 6.91 -2.03
CA GLY A 719 -6.13 7.74 -0.82
C GLY A 719 -4.78 8.42 -0.70
N ASP A 720 -4.48 8.91 0.51
CA ASP A 720 -3.32 9.75 0.79
C ASP A 720 -1.96 9.04 0.65
N GLY A 721 -1.95 7.71 0.58
CA GLY A 721 -0.74 6.94 0.30
C GLY A 721 -0.06 7.25 -1.04
N ALA A 722 -0.76 7.89 -1.99
CA ALA A 722 -0.21 8.29 -3.28
C ALA A 722 0.14 9.79 -3.37
N ILE A 723 -0.15 10.58 -2.35
CA ILE A 723 0.07 12.04 -2.37
C ILE A 723 1.54 12.38 -2.65
N SER A 724 2.48 11.71 -2.01
CA SER A 724 3.91 11.99 -2.21
C SER A 724 4.35 11.72 -3.66
N PHE A 725 3.80 10.71 -4.31
CA PHE A 725 4.03 10.45 -5.72
C PHE A 725 3.41 11.53 -6.62
N GLY A 726 2.19 11.96 -6.33
CA GLY A 726 1.55 13.08 -7.03
C GLY A 726 2.33 14.38 -6.89
N GLN A 727 2.84 14.66 -5.70
CA GLN A 727 3.76 15.78 -5.45
C GLN A 727 5.01 15.68 -6.33
N ALA A 728 5.60 14.49 -6.42
CA ALA A 728 6.77 14.25 -7.26
C ALA A 728 6.50 14.54 -8.74
N VAL A 729 5.37 14.08 -9.26
CA VAL A 729 4.97 14.27 -10.66
C VAL A 729 4.76 15.75 -10.99
N VAL A 730 4.02 16.48 -10.14
CA VAL A 730 3.78 17.92 -10.34
C VAL A 730 5.08 18.72 -10.28
N ALA A 731 5.91 18.48 -9.28
CA ALA A 731 7.20 19.19 -9.15
C ALA A 731 8.16 18.84 -10.30
N ALA A 732 8.15 17.59 -10.76
CA ALA A 732 8.91 17.17 -11.94
C ALA A 732 8.46 17.90 -13.21
N ALA A 733 7.16 18.02 -13.43
CA ALA A 733 6.60 18.75 -14.56
C ALA A 733 7.00 20.22 -14.55
N ARG A 734 6.91 20.88 -13.40
CA ARG A 734 7.36 22.27 -13.21
C ARG A 734 8.86 22.43 -13.54
N SER A 735 9.67 21.48 -13.11
CA SER A 735 11.11 21.49 -13.41
C SER A 735 11.43 21.29 -14.88
N CYS A 736 10.67 20.45 -15.57
CA CYS A 736 10.81 20.26 -17.02
C CYS A 736 10.39 21.51 -17.80
N SER A 737 9.28 22.16 -17.41
CA SER A 737 8.78 23.39 -18.05
C SER A 737 9.72 24.59 -17.91
N GLN A 738 10.47 24.71 -16.82
CA GLN A 738 11.43 25.78 -16.61
C GLN A 738 12.69 25.68 -17.48
N ARG A 739 12.93 24.54 -18.10
CA ARG A 739 14.08 24.28 -18.98
C ARG A 739 13.79 24.46 -20.46
N MET A 740 12.53 24.58 -20.84
CA MET A 740 12.07 24.94 -22.19
C MET A 740 12.01 26.46 -22.36
#